data_57d2d5044ed1cf443ed4c5a0b5915086
#
_entry.id   57d2d5044ed1cf443ed4c5a0b5915086
#
_cell.length_a   1.000
_cell.length_b   1.000
_cell.length_c   1.000
_cell.angle_alpha   90.00
_cell.angle_beta   90.00
_cell.angle_gamma   90.00
#
_symmetry.space_group_name_H-M   'P 1'
#
loop_
_entity.id
_entity.type
_entity.pdbx_description
1 polymer ?
#
loop_
_entity_poly.entity_id
_entity_poly.type
_entity_poly.pdbx_seq_one_letter_code
_entity_poly.pdbx_strand_id
1 'polypeptide(L)'
;MWDRIAEFLFRNRRLVVGFWVVYVLVMAFFTTQSKVSYKFLRMLPEDDSVNVAYEEFKSEFASAGNAVVLGVKDVDFFRPGLLNEWRELALRLEKRPEVKAVLAVHNAVDLVLTDSAQAMQTQPLMSGEVTSPGEAFAVKRRLKELPFYKGMLISDDGYTQLMSVSLKNEVLYDKEILSALDAIKEEVEIFEANTGEDVNISGLPFLRMANAKIIQREILLFLCMTGAFTLLIMLAFLRSMRAAVIALLVVLACVLSSFGTMAALGFEITLLLSMVAPLMIVIVVPNCIFLINKFHAEYRETQDVTEALHNVIKKIGVVTFMTNATTALGFGTFIITSSASLVEFGVTASLNILVAFLLSLSVIPIVYSWLTPPKEKHYAHLEQPWIKAMIAVILDLVENRRREVYVVSATLVLLGIYGISKIQTNGNLTADFKREDPVMQQLTFLEREFNGVVPMEIIIDTKEPGGAEKGAVLKRTAELQSRLDSFPEFSRSISAADFLAFGRQAFYGGNPDFYALPNSQERMMMAAYLPEGTTTMGSDLLRSLMDTTHQKLRITVQSQDLPTQELKGVLDRVKATTAEIFPSDRYTVSVTGAAVLLLETTKYLVNNLLQSLVFAIAVTSILMALLFKTPRMVVISLIPNLVPLIMTAGIMGYFNIPLKPSTLLVFSIAFGISVDDTLHYLARYRQELKNSGGRIAEAALTAIRETGVSMFYT
;
A
#
# COMPACT_ATOMS: atom_id res chain seq x y z
N MET A 1 35.20 15.29 23.85
CA MET A 1 33.71 15.32 23.83
C MET A 1 33.17 14.03 24.44
N TRP A 2 33.50 12.87 23.89
CA TRP A 2 32.96 11.57 24.33
C TRP A 2 33.33 11.17 25.76
N ASP A 3 34.52 11.57 26.27
CA ASP A 3 34.87 11.38 27.67
C ASP A 3 33.90 12.14 28.61
N ARG A 4 33.55 13.39 28.27
CA ARG A 4 32.56 14.14 29.03
C ARG A 4 31.15 13.56 28.98
N ILE A 5 30.78 12.96 27.85
CA ILE A 5 29.47 12.28 27.71
C ILE A 5 29.47 11.04 28.62
N ALA A 6 30.52 10.23 28.61
CA ALA A 6 30.66 9.07 29.48
C ALA A 6 30.58 9.45 30.96
N GLU A 7 31.36 10.48 31.39
CA GLU A 7 31.30 11.00 32.75
C GLU A 7 29.93 11.47 33.15
N PHE A 8 29.25 12.24 32.27
CA PHE A 8 27.87 12.69 32.50
C PHE A 8 26.89 11.55 32.68
N LEU A 9 26.94 10.54 31.81
CA LEU A 9 26.06 9.35 31.86
C LEU A 9 26.25 8.56 33.18
N PHE A 10 27.49 8.30 33.60
CA PHE A 10 27.73 7.53 34.79
C PHE A 10 27.54 8.32 36.09
N ARG A 11 27.77 9.65 36.08
CA ARG A 11 27.48 10.56 37.20
C ARG A 11 25.98 10.67 37.44
N ASN A 12 25.18 10.77 36.36
CA ASN A 12 23.73 11.04 36.42
C ASN A 12 22.87 9.79 36.01
N ARG A 13 23.38 8.57 36.16
CA ARG A 13 22.76 7.35 35.67
C ARG A 13 21.29 7.16 36.05
N ARG A 14 20.88 7.53 37.29
CA ARG A 14 19.48 7.42 37.73
C ARG A 14 18.57 8.43 37.00
N LEU A 15 19.06 9.65 36.80
CA LEU A 15 18.33 10.69 36.07
C LEU A 15 18.16 10.34 34.59
N VAL A 16 19.22 9.81 33.95
CA VAL A 16 19.18 9.39 32.54
C VAL A 16 18.20 8.25 32.33
N VAL A 17 18.23 7.22 33.19
CA VAL A 17 17.26 6.11 33.10
C VAL A 17 15.87 6.60 33.43
N GLY A 18 15.68 7.44 34.43
CA GLY A 18 14.39 8.07 34.72
C GLY A 18 13.83 8.85 33.54
N PHE A 19 14.66 9.64 32.85
CA PHE A 19 14.28 10.34 31.61
C PHE A 19 13.79 9.37 30.54
N TRP A 20 14.53 8.28 30.27
CA TRP A 20 14.12 7.30 29.28
C TRP A 20 12.86 6.54 29.66
N VAL A 21 12.67 6.22 30.94
CA VAL A 21 11.41 5.61 31.41
C VAL A 21 10.23 6.55 31.17
N VAL A 22 10.36 7.83 31.54
CA VAL A 22 9.32 8.83 31.28
C VAL A 22 9.06 8.99 29.79
N TYR A 23 10.13 9.06 28.97
CA TYR A 23 10.01 9.14 27.51
C TYR A 23 9.22 7.96 26.94
N VAL A 24 9.58 6.71 27.34
CA VAL A 24 8.89 5.51 26.86
C VAL A 24 7.42 5.48 27.30
N LEU A 25 7.12 5.92 28.54
CA LEU A 25 5.73 6.01 29.02
C LEU A 25 4.92 7.04 28.23
N VAL A 26 5.51 8.20 27.93
CA VAL A 26 4.88 9.23 27.09
C VAL A 26 4.63 8.69 25.68
N MET A 27 5.62 8.02 25.06
CA MET A 27 5.46 7.41 23.74
C MET A 27 4.45 6.25 23.73
N ALA A 28 4.41 5.47 24.80
CA ALA A 28 3.37 4.43 24.98
C ALA A 28 1.97 5.04 25.07
N PHE A 29 1.81 6.17 25.77
CA PHE A 29 0.55 6.90 25.79
C PHE A 29 0.14 7.38 24.40
N PHE A 30 1.05 8.00 23.63
CA PHE A 30 0.74 8.39 22.25
C PHE A 30 0.44 7.19 21.36
N THR A 31 1.10 6.06 21.56
CA THR A 31 0.81 4.83 20.80
C THR A 31 -0.64 4.39 20.94
N THR A 32 -1.28 4.60 22.10
CA THR A 32 -2.72 4.28 22.27
C THR A 32 -3.64 5.17 21.43
N GLN A 33 -3.14 6.30 20.95
CA GLN A 33 -3.88 7.23 20.08
C GLN A 33 -3.61 7.01 18.60
N SER A 34 -2.78 6.03 18.24
CA SER A 34 -2.46 5.72 16.84
C SER A 34 -3.71 5.33 16.06
N LYS A 35 -3.85 5.90 14.87
CA LYS A 35 -4.96 5.63 13.95
C LYS A 35 -4.43 4.89 12.73
N VAL A 36 -5.14 3.85 12.32
CA VAL A 36 -4.86 3.18 11.04
C VAL A 36 -5.57 3.94 9.93
N SER A 37 -4.89 4.16 8.82
CA SER A 37 -5.48 4.85 7.68
C SER A 37 -6.34 3.91 6.85
N TYR A 38 -7.56 4.33 6.54
CA TYR A 38 -8.47 3.65 5.62
C TYR A 38 -8.44 4.27 4.21
N LYS A 39 -7.55 5.25 3.98
CA LYS A 39 -7.40 5.97 2.72
C LYS A 39 -6.41 5.23 1.81
N PHE A 40 -6.93 4.34 0.97
CA PHE A 40 -6.10 3.46 0.14
C PHE A 40 -5.26 4.18 -0.93
N LEU A 41 -5.68 5.36 -1.42
CA LEU A 41 -5.11 6.02 -2.60
C LEU A 41 -4.51 7.42 -2.33
N ARG A 42 -4.26 7.80 -1.07
CA ARG A 42 -3.73 9.13 -0.71
C ARG A 42 -2.19 9.20 -0.79
N MET A 43 -1.62 8.80 -1.93
CA MET A 43 -0.16 8.76 -2.10
C MET A 43 0.34 9.76 -3.16
N LEU A 44 -0.55 10.31 -4.00
CA LEU A 44 -0.26 11.41 -4.91
C LEU A 44 -0.28 12.75 -4.15
N PRO A 45 0.50 13.76 -4.58
CA PRO A 45 0.37 15.12 -4.08
C PRO A 45 -1.03 15.69 -4.29
N GLU A 46 -1.44 16.60 -3.42
CA GLU A 46 -2.77 17.23 -3.52
C GLU A 46 -2.91 18.08 -4.79
N ASP A 47 -1.82 18.63 -5.29
CA ASP A 47 -1.72 19.45 -6.50
C ASP A 47 -1.45 18.64 -7.79
N ASP A 48 -1.33 17.31 -7.69
CA ASP A 48 -1.18 16.46 -8.87
C ASP A 48 -2.45 16.50 -9.73
N SER A 49 -2.29 16.66 -11.05
CA SER A 49 -3.38 16.82 -12.00
C SER A 49 -4.40 15.67 -11.99
N VAL A 50 -3.92 14.44 -11.75
CA VAL A 50 -4.77 13.24 -11.69
C VAL A 50 -5.56 13.21 -10.37
N ASN A 51 -4.92 13.61 -9.27
CA ASN A 51 -5.57 13.72 -7.97
C ASN A 51 -6.63 14.84 -7.99
N VAL A 52 -6.30 16.01 -8.52
CA VAL A 52 -7.23 17.12 -8.68
C VAL A 52 -8.44 16.70 -9.51
N ALA A 53 -8.22 16.06 -10.68
CA ALA A 53 -9.30 15.58 -11.54
C ALA A 53 -10.18 14.52 -10.85
N TYR A 54 -9.59 13.68 -10.01
CA TYR A 54 -10.35 12.68 -9.25
C TYR A 54 -11.17 13.30 -8.11
N GLU A 55 -10.65 14.28 -7.38
CA GLU A 55 -11.38 14.97 -6.33
C GLU A 55 -12.50 15.88 -6.93
N GLU A 56 -12.25 16.53 -8.06
CA GLU A 56 -13.28 17.26 -8.82
C GLU A 56 -14.40 16.31 -9.24
N PHE A 57 -14.05 15.19 -9.84
CA PHE A 57 -15.02 14.14 -10.20
C PHE A 57 -15.87 13.69 -9.01
N LYS A 58 -15.26 13.43 -7.84
CA LYS A 58 -16.00 13.04 -6.64
C LYS A 58 -16.94 14.11 -6.12
N SER A 59 -16.57 15.38 -6.28
CA SER A 59 -17.39 16.50 -5.84
C SER A 59 -18.60 16.73 -6.76
N GLU A 60 -18.44 16.49 -8.05
CA GLU A 60 -19.48 16.71 -9.08
C GLU A 60 -20.42 15.51 -9.22
N PHE A 61 -19.89 14.27 -9.12
CA PHE A 61 -20.63 13.02 -9.33
C PHE A 61 -20.69 12.20 -8.03
N ALA A 62 -21.60 12.54 -7.16
CA ALA A 62 -21.68 12.21 -5.72
C ALA A 62 -21.62 10.72 -5.27
N SER A 63 -21.48 9.73 -6.16
CA SER A 63 -21.60 8.31 -5.77
C SER A 63 -20.49 7.38 -6.27
N ALA A 64 -19.40 7.92 -6.80
CA ALA A 64 -18.35 7.11 -7.40
C ALA A 64 -17.49 6.36 -6.37
N GLY A 65 -17.48 5.04 -6.44
CA GLY A 65 -16.60 4.19 -5.66
C GLY A 65 -17.04 3.91 -4.22
N ASN A 66 -18.30 4.18 -3.88
CA ASN A 66 -18.86 4.00 -2.53
C ASN A 66 -19.72 2.74 -2.41
N ALA A 67 -19.85 1.94 -3.46
CA ALA A 67 -20.70 0.77 -3.49
C ALA A 67 -19.95 -0.49 -3.07
N VAL A 68 -20.60 -1.25 -2.19
CA VAL A 68 -20.32 -2.67 -1.94
C VAL A 68 -21.21 -3.46 -2.86
N VAL A 69 -20.65 -4.45 -3.54
CA VAL A 69 -21.35 -5.30 -4.48
C VAL A 69 -21.48 -6.70 -3.90
N LEU A 70 -22.69 -7.21 -3.88
CA LEU A 70 -23.02 -8.58 -3.47
C LEU A 70 -23.42 -9.38 -4.70
N GLY A 71 -22.86 -10.57 -4.90
CA GLY A 71 -23.14 -11.41 -6.06
C GLY A 71 -23.49 -12.82 -5.67
N VAL A 72 -24.61 -13.35 -6.20
CA VAL A 72 -25.04 -14.75 -6.05
C VAL A 72 -25.13 -15.40 -7.41
N LYS A 73 -24.56 -16.59 -7.56
CA LYS A 73 -24.66 -17.36 -8.79
C LYS A 73 -25.47 -18.62 -8.56
N ASP A 74 -26.67 -18.65 -9.11
CA ASP A 74 -27.54 -19.83 -9.12
C ASP A 74 -28.30 -19.92 -10.46
N VAL A 75 -28.30 -21.08 -11.08
CA VAL A 75 -29.01 -21.36 -12.34
C VAL A 75 -30.53 -21.17 -12.15
N ASP A 76 -31.04 -21.45 -10.97
CA ASP A 76 -32.45 -21.34 -10.58
C ASP A 76 -32.70 -20.20 -9.56
N PHE A 77 -31.94 -19.12 -9.67
CA PHE A 77 -32.09 -17.94 -8.78
C PHE A 77 -33.54 -17.43 -8.71
N PHE A 78 -34.25 -17.44 -9.86
CA PHE A 78 -35.62 -16.97 -9.96
C PHE A 78 -36.65 -18.00 -9.49
N ARG A 79 -36.40 -18.65 -8.33
CA ARG A 79 -37.40 -19.40 -7.54
C ARG A 79 -37.97 -18.51 -6.44
N PRO A 80 -39.28 -18.60 -6.11
CA PRO A 80 -39.92 -17.67 -5.16
C PRO A 80 -39.15 -17.54 -3.84
N GLY A 81 -38.69 -18.64 -3.27
CA GLY A 81 -37.97 -18.63 -1.98
C GLY A 81 -36.68 -17.82 -2.04
N LEU A 82 -35.81 -18.07 -3.00
CA LEU A 82 -34.52 -17.38 -3.12
C LEU A 82 -34.69 -15.90 -3.50
N LEU A 83 -35.59 -15.61 -4.44
CA LEU A 83 -35.87 -14.25 -4.87
C LEU A 83 -36.43 -13.39 -3.75
N ASN A 84 -37.32 -13.94 -2.89
CA ASN A 84 -37.85 -13.25 -1.73
C ASN A 84 -36.79 -13.04 -0.64
N GLU A 85 -35.95 -14.05 -0.35
CA GLU A 85 -34.85 -13.89 0.61
C GLU A 85 -33.83 -12.82 0.13
N TRP A 86 -33.55 -12.75 -1.17
CA TRP A 86 -32.70 -11.69 -1.77
C TRP A 86 -33.35 -10.31 -1.60
N ARG A 87 -34.64 -10.20 -1.78
CA ARG A 87 -35.41 -8.99 -1.49
C ARG A 87 -35.36 -8.61 -0.02
N GLU A 88 -35.57 -9.57 0.90
CA GLU A 88 -35.53 -9.32 2.34
C GLU A 88 -34.11 -8.88 2.78
N LEU A 89 -33.05 -9.49 2.23
CA LEU A 89 -31.68 -9.01 2.45
C LEU A 89 -31.55 -7.54 2.05
N ALA A 90 -32.02 -7.17 0.87
CA ALA A 90 -31.96 -5.79 0.40
C ALA A 90 -32.71 -4.83 1.33
N LEU A 91 -33.92 -5.19 1.77
CA LEU A 91 -34.75 -4.38 2.70
C LEU A 91 -34.12 -4.27 4.10
N ARG A 92 -33.42 -5.31 4.59
CA ARG A 92 -32.68 -5.23 5.85
C ARG A 92 -31.48 -4.28 5.71
N LEU A 93 -30.75 -4.35 4.58
CA LEU A 93 -29.62 -3.46 4.30
C LEU A 93 -30.07 -2.01 4.13
N GLU A 94 -31.21 -1.72 3.49
CA GLU A 94 -31.76 -0.36 3.35
C GLU A 94 -32.08 0.32 4.69
N LYS A 95 -32.43 -0.47 5.72
CA LYS A 95 -32.70 0.04 7.07
C LYS A 95 -31.45 0.41 7.87
N ARG A 96 -30.27 0.01 7.41
CA ARG A 96 -29.01 0.29 8.10
C ARG A 96 -28.64 1.78 8.00
N PRO A 97 -28.27 2.43 9.10
CA PRO A 97 -27.97 3.87 9.10
C PRO A 97 -26.77 4.25 8.24
N GLU A 98 -25.84 3.31 8.01
CA GLU A 98 -24.62 3.49 7.20
C GLU A 98 -24.89 3.41 5.68
N VAL A 99 -26.01 2.81 5.29
CA VAL A 99 -26.40 2.61 3.91
C VAL A 99 -27.13 3.85 3.38
N LYS A 100 -26.76 4.30 2.20
CA LYS A 100 -27.41 5.41 1.48
C LYS A 100 -28.55 4.89 0.59
N ALA A 101 -28.27 3.82 -0.16
CA ALA A 101 -29.22 3.22 -1.10
C ALA A 101 -28.79 1.78 -1.42
N VAL A 102 -29.75 0.93 -1.73
CA VAL A 102 -29.54 -0.40 -2.27
C VAL A 102 -30.17 -0.47 -3.66
N LEU A 103 -29.48 -1.01 -4.64
CA LEU A 103 -29.99 -1.34 -5.97
C LEU A 103 -29.94 -2.84 -6.16
N ALA A 104 -31.09 -3.45 -6.33
CA ALA A 104 -31.24 -4.90 -6.56
C ALA A 104 -32.48 -5.16 -7.44
N VAL A 105 -32.71 -6.44 -7.78
CA VAL A 105 -33.83 -6.80 -8.67
C VAL A 105 -35.20 -6.33 -8.12
N HIS A 106 -35.37 -6.31 -6.78
CA HIS A 106 -36.66 -5.97 -6.17
C HIS A 106 -37.07 -4.51 -6.40
N ASN A 107 -36.15 -3.58 -6.45
CA ASN A 107 -36.40 -2.16 -6.65
C ASN A 107 -35.94 -1.64 -8.04
N ALA A 108 -35.47 -2.54 -8.89
CA ALA A 108 -35.25 -2.23 -10.30
C ALA A 108 -36.57 -1.80 -10.95
N VAL A 109 -36.53 -0.71 -11.72
CA VAL A 109 -37.74 -0.13 -12.31
C VAL A 109 -37.79 -0.39 -13.80
N ASP A 110 -38.98 -0.64 -14.28
CA ASP A 110 -39.35 -0.56 -15.69
C ASP A 110 -39.98 0.79 -15.99
N LEU A 111 -39.75 1.29 -17.18
CA LEU A 111 -40.42 2.47 -17.69
C LEU A 111 -41.57 1.99 -18.58
N VAL A 112 -42.80 2.36 -18.23
CA VAL A 112 -44.00 1.98 -18.98
C VAL A 112 -44.76 3.22 -19.40
N LEU A 113 -45.13 3.30 -20.69
CA LEU A 113 -46.02 4.33 -21.19
C LEU A 113 -47.44 3.93 -20.84
N THR A 114 -48.14 4.75 -20.03
CA THR A 114 -49.51 4.49 -19.61
C THR A 114 -50.47 5.36 -20.42
N ASP A 115 -51.34 4.72 -21.20
CA ASP A 115 -52.34 5.40 -22.05
C ASP A 115 -53.26 6.33 -21.26
N SER A 116 -53.57 5.95 -20.02
CA SER A 116 -54.45 6.73 -19.13
C SER A 116 -53.82 8.04 -18.62
N ALA A 117 -52.50 8.08 -18.48
CA ALA A 117 -51.78 9.24 -17.93
C ALA A 117 -51.07 10.08 -19.02
N GLN A 118 -50.98 9.57 -20.23
CA GLN A 118 -50.16 10.17 -21.30
C GLN A 118 -48.73 10.52 -20.84
N ALA A 119 -48.20 9.73 -19.92
CA ALA A 119 -46.87 9.92 -19.30
C ALA A 119 -46.17 8.59 -19.12
N MET A 120 -44.84 8.63 -19.18
CA MET A 120 -43.99 7.49 -18.75
C MET A 120 -44.02 7.37 -17.23
N GLN A 121 -44.33 6.19 -16.73
CA GLN A 121 -44.31 5.88 -15.29
C GLN A 121 -43.30 4.84 -14.98
N THR A 122 -42.67 4.96 -13.83
CA THR A 122 -41.78 3.92 -13.28
C THR A 122 -42.61 2.85 -12.59
N GLN A 123 -42.45 1.59 -12.99
CA GLN A 123 -43.06 0.45 -12.34
C GLN A 123 -41.95 -0.48 -11.79
N PRO A 124 -41.96 -0.83 -10.50
CA PRO A 124 -40.99 -1.76 -9.97
C PRO A 124 -41.16 -3.13 -10.63
N LEU A 125 -40.06 -3.83 -10.89
CA LEU A 125 -40.11 -5.20 -11.43
C LEU A 125 -40.74 -6.21 -10.49
N MET A 126 -40.67 -5.93 -9.17
CA MET A 126 -41.33 -6.69 -8.12
C MET A 126 -42.27 -5.78 -7.32
N SER A 127 -43.56 -6.04 -7.34
CA SER A 127 -44.55 -5.27 -6.58
C SER A 127 -44.71 -5.74 -5.11
N GLY A 128 -43.95 -6.75 -4.69
CA GLY A 128 -44.02 -7.34 -3.35
C GLY A 128 -43.36 -8.72 -3.30
N GLU A 129 -43.83 -9.59 -2.40
CA GLU A 129 -43.40 -10.98 -2.37
C GLU A 129 -43.91 -11.75 -3.59
N VAL A 130 -43.01 -12.56 -4.16
CA VAL A 130 -43.32 -13.47 -5.27
C VAL A 130 -43.83 -14.77 -4.68
N THR A 131 -45.09 -15.11 -5.01
CA THR A 131 -45.78 -16.25 -4.38
C THR A 131 -45.78 -17.50 -5.28
N SER A 132 -45.60 -17.30 -6.59
CA SER A 132 -45.68 -18.38 -7.56
C SER A 132 -44.44 -18.46 -8.48
N PRO A 133 -44.09 -19.66 -9.00
CA PRO A 133 -43.03 -19.79 -10.01
C PRO A 133 -43.32 -18.99 -11.28
N GLY A 134 -44.59 -18.76 -11.61
CA GLY A 134 -45.00 -17.98 -12.77
C GLY A 134 -44.65 -16.49 -12.61
N GLU A 135 -44.85 -15.93 -11.42
CA GLU A 135 -44.45 -14.56 -11.10
C GLU A 135 -42.92 -14.43 -11.13
N ALA A 136 -42.17 -15.35 -10.51
CA ALA A 136 -40.72 -15.35 -10.56
C ALA A 136 -40.18 -15.43 -11.99
N PHE A 137 -40.79 -16.24 -12.84
CA PHE A 137 -40.45 -16.33 -14.26
C PHE A 137 -40.76 -15.02 -15.01
N ALA A 138 -41.87 -14.35 -14.69
CA ALA A 138 -42.21 -13.04 -15.26
C ALA A 138 -41.14 -11.98 -14.92
N VAL A 139 -40.68 -11.93 -13.67
CA VAL A 139 -39.58 -11.02 -13.24
C VAL A 139 -38.30 -11.35 -14.02
N LYS A 140 -37.92 -12.64 -14.12
CA LYS A 140 -36.74 -13.08 -14.90
C LYS A 140 -36.82 -12.65 -16.35
N ARG A 141 -37.96 -12.92 -16.99
CA ARG A 141 -38.19 -12.56 -18.39
C ARG A 141 -38.08 -11.05 -18.58
N ARG A 142 -38.78 -10.27 -17.74
CA ARG A 142 -38.78 -8.83 -17.86
C ARG A 142 -37.38 -8.23 -17.63
N LEU A 143 -36.62 -8.69 -16.61
CA LEU A 143 -35.25 -8.25 -16.39
C LEU A 143 -34.33 -8.54 -17.60
N LYS A 144 -34.50 -9.68 -18.26
CA LYS A 144 -33.75 -10.02 -19.50
C LYS A 144 -34.16 -9.18 -20.70
N GLU A 145 -35.41 -8.72 -20.78
CA GLU A 145 -35.92 -7.81 -21.82
C GLU A 145 -35.47 -6.35 -21.62
N LEU A 146 -34.81 -6.04 -20.47
CA LEU A 146 -34.28 -4.71 -20.16
C LEU A 146 -32.74 -4.69 -20.27
N PRO A 147 -32.18 -4.39 -21.48
CA PRO A 147 -30.74 -4.35 -21.68
C PRO A 147 -30.02 -3.36 -20.76
N PHE A 148 -30.73 -2.36 -20.24
CA PHE A 148 -30.21 -1.36 -19.29
C PHE A 148 -29.57 -2.00 -18.06
N TYR A 149 -30.17 -3.08 -17.51
CA TYR A 149 -29.68 -3.75 -16.30
C TYR A 149 -28.66 -4.86 -16.56
N LYS A 150 -28.40 -5.20 -17.81
CA LYS A 150 -27.42 -6.20 -18.19
C LYS A 150 -26.00 -5.70 -17.87
N GLY A 151 -25.22 -6.53 -17.16
CA GLY A 151 -23.90 -6.16 -16.65
C GLY A 151 -23.94 -5.28 -15.38
N MET A 152 -25.14 -4.85 -14.91
CA MET A 152 -25.34 -4.06 -13.70
C MET A 152 -26.03 -4.84 -12.59
N LEU A 153 -27.10 -5.57 -12.89
CA LEU A 153 -27.86 -6.42 -11.95
C LEU A 153 -27.84 -7.90 -12.32
N ILE A 154 -27.57 -8.22 -13.57
CA ILE A 154 -27.56 -9.57 -14.09
C ILE A 154 -26.35 -9.77 -15.00
N SER A 155 -25.65 -10.90 -14.87
CA SER A 155 -24.53 -11.28 -15.72
C SER A 155 -25.00 -11.59 -17.17
N ASP A 156 -24.05 -11.63 -18.10
CA ASP A 156 -24.34 -11.92 -19.51
C ASP A 156 -24.98 -13.30 -19.73
N ASP A 157 -24.60 -14.31 -18.95
CA ASP A 157 -25.19 -15.63 -18.97
C ASP A 157 -26.56 -15.72 -18.27
N GLY A 158 -26.90 -14.70 -17.46
CA GLY A 158 -28.17 -14.60 -16.73
C GLY A 158 -28.28 -15.46 -15.48
N TYR A 159 -27.16 -16.02 -14.99
CA TYR A 159 -27.11 -16.85 -13.79
C TYR A 159 -26.61 -16.17 -12.56
N THR A 160 -25.85 -15.07 -12.68
CA THR A 160 -25.36 -14.30 -11.56
C THR A 160 -26.18 -13.04 -11.38
N GLN A 161 -26.68 -12.83 -10.16
CA GLN A 161 -27.41 -11.63 -9.77
C GLN A 161 -26.56 -10.76 -8.88
N LEU A 162 -26.60 -9.45 -9.11
CA LEU A 162 -25.94 -8.44 -8.30
C LEU A 162 -26.90 -7.61 -7.46
N MET A 163 -26.41 -7.20 -6.30
CA MET A 163 -26.98 -6.15 -5.46
C MET A 163 -25.87 -5.14 -5.18
N SER A 164 -26.16 -3.87 -5.46
CA SER A 164 -25.23 -2.77 -5.17
C SER A 164 -25.69 -2.02 -3.94
N VAL A 165 -24.87 -1.99 -2.90
CA VAL A 165 -25.11 -1.33 -1.61
C VAL A 165 -24.24 -0.09 -1.53
N SER A 166 -24.82 1.09 -1.75
CA SER A 166 -24.11 2.37 -1.66
C SER A 166 -24.02 2.83 -0.21
N LEU A 167 -22.81 3.08 0.28
CA LEU A 167 -22.55 3.60 1.61
C LEU A 167 -22.56 5.13 1.63
N LYS A 168 -22.84 5.71 2.81
CA LYS A 168 -22.74 7.16 3.02
C LYS A 168 -21.26 7.59 3.02
N ASN A 169 -20.99 8.78 2.47
CA ASN A 169 -19.62 9.29 2.32
C ASN A 169 -18.88 9.43 3.67
N GLU A 170 -19.60 9.76 4.74
CA GLU A 170 -19.05 9.97 6.07
C GLU A 170 -18.44 8.68 6.66
N VAL A 171 -19.03 7.53 6.30
CA VAL A 171 -18.59 6.20 6.80
C VAL A 171 -17.32 5.70 6.12
N LEU A 172 -17.03 6.16 4.90
CA LEU A 172 -16.00 5.55 4.03
C LEU A 172 -14.56 5.77 4.47
N TYR A 173 -14.30 6.80 5.25
CA TYR A 173 -12.95 7.28 5.58
C TYR A 173 -12.62 7.19 7.06
N ASP A 174 -13.49 6.60 7.87
CA ASP A 174 -13.34 6.46 9.32
C ASP A 174 -13.45 4.99 9.77
N LYS A 175 -13.23 4.75 11.06
CA LYS A 175 -13.37 3.42 11.69
C LYS A 175 -14.78 2.81 11.50
N GLU A 176 -15.76 3.64 11.27
CA GLU A 176 -17.15 3.28 11.01
C GLU A 176 -17.32 2.38 9.78
N ILE A 177 -16.39 2.43 8.81
CA ILE A 177 -16.41 1.51 7.67
C ILE A 177 -16.30 0.05 8.11
N LEU A 178 -15.55 -0.25 9.17
CA LEU A 178 -15.40 -1.61 9.68
C LEU A 178 -16.73 -2.13 10.22
N SER A 179 -17.40 -1.33 11.05
CA SER A 179 -18.71 -1.69 11.63
C SER A 179 -19.79 -1.80 10.56
N ALA A 180 -19.80 -0.89 9.57
CA ALA A 180 -20.73 -0.93 8.46
C ALA A 180 -20.59 -2.21 7.62
N LEU A 181 -19.35 -2.59 7.30
CA LEU A 181 -19.10 -3.78 6.50
C LEU A 181 -19.26 -5.09 7.30
N ASP A 182 -18.95 -5.09 8.59
CA ASP A 182 -19.24 -6.23 9.46
C ASP A 182 -20.77 -6.41 9.61
N ALA A 183 -21.56 -5.32 9.69
CA ALA A 183 -23.01 -5.37 9.68
C ALA A 183 -23.59 -5.88 8.34
N ILE A 184 -23.01 -5.50 7.21
CA ILE A 184 -23.40 -6.07 5.91
C ILE A 184 -23.09 -7.57 5.86
N LYS A 185 -21.94 -8.00 6.35
CA LYS A 185 -21.60 -9.43 6.43
C LYS A 185 -22.56 -10.23 7.30
N GLU A 186 -22.95 -9.69 8.45
CA GLU A 186 -23.94 -10.34 9.33
C GLU A 186 -25.27 -10.58 8.60
N GLU A 187 -25.76 -9.58 7.85
CA GLU A 187 -26.99 -9.75 7.06
C GLU A 187 -26.82 -10.76 5.92
N VAL A 188 -25.64 -10.81 5.31
CA VAL A 188 -25.31 -11.81 4.30
C VAL A 188 -25.26 -13.22 4.89
N GLU A 189 -24.64 -13.41 6.06
CA GLU A 189 -24.59 -14.70 6.75
C GLU A 189 -26.00 -15.21 7.11
N ILE A 190 -26.93 -14.33 7.45
CA ILE A 190 -28.34 -14.68 7.67
C ILE A 190 -28.97 -15.19 6.36
N PHE A 191 -28.70 -14.50 5.25
CA PHE A 191 -29.20 -14.93 3.94
C PHE A 191 -28.63 -16.29 3.53
N GLU A 192 -27.32 -16.50 3.68
CA GLU A 192 -26.64 -17.77 3.38
C GLU A 192 -27.17 -18.92 4.23
N ALA A 193 -27.43 -18.67 5.52
CA ALA A 193 -28.01 -19.66 6.42
C ALA A 193 -29.46 -20.05 6.03
N ASN A 194 -30.26 -19.11 5.52
CA ASN A 194 -31.65 -19.34 5.13
C ASN A 194 -31.77 -20.03 3.78
N THR A 195 -30.83 -19.76 2.85
CA THR A 195 -30.94 -20.19 1.45
C THR A 195 -29.99 -21.34 1.09
N GLY A 196 -28.85 -21.45 1.78
CA GLY A 196 -27.76 -22.35 1.45
C GLY A 196 -26.90 -21.88 0.26
N GLU A 197 -27.11 -20.65 -0.23
CA GLU A 197 -26.37 -20.07 -1.35
C GLU A 197 -25.27 -19.15 -0.85
N ASP A 198 -24.06 -19.25 -1.44
CA ASP A 198 -22.91 -18.41 -1.09
C ASP A 198 -23.00 -17.02 -1.75
N VAL A 199 -22.75 -15.98 -0.98
CA VAL A 199 -22.70 -14.58 -1.46
C VAL A 199 -21.26 -14.10 -1.58
N ASN A 200 -20.89 -13.66 -2.77
CA ASN A 200 -19.59 -13.04 -3.01
C ASN A 200 -19.67 -11.52 -2.79
N ILE A 201 -18.81 -10.99 -1.93
CA ILE A 201 -18.78 -9.58 -1.55
C ILE A 201 -17.56 -8.91 -2.17
N SER A 202 -17.74 -7.75 -2.82
CA SER A 202 -16.64 -6.93 -3.34
C SER A 202 -16.97 -5.45 -3.36
N GLY A 203 -16.15 -4.67 -4.01
CA GLY A 203 -16.24 -3.21 -4.10
C GLY A 203 -15.08 -2.52 -3.39
N LEU A 204 -14.80 -1.28 -3.77
CA LEU A 204 -13.70 -0.51 -3.20
C LEU A 204 -13.77 -0.36 -1.66
N PRO A 205 -14.95 -0.13 -1.03
CA PRO A 205 -15.06 -0.09 0.43
C PRO A 205 -14.64 -1.41 1.09
N PHE A 206 -15.05 -2.53 0.50
CA PHE A 206 -14.71 -3.87 1.01
C PHE A 206 -13.21 -4.16 0.90
N LEU A 207 -12.58 -3.80 -0.22
CA LEU A 207 -11.13 -3.94 -0.40
C LEU A 207 -10.34 -3.04 0.55
N ARG A 208 -10.80 -1.81 0.82
CA ARG A 208 -10.18 -0.92 1.82
C ARG A 208 -10.21 -1.53 3.23
N MET A 209 -11.35 -2.07 3.64
CA MET A 209 -11.47 -2.77 4.92
C MET A 209 -10.54 -3.99 4.98
N ALA A 210 -10.53 -4.80 3.93
CA ALA A 210 -9.69 -5.99 3.88
C ALA A 210 -8.20 -5.62 4.03
N ASN A 211 -7.74 -4.60 3.30
CA ASN A 211 -6.38 -4.07 3.46
C ASN A 211 -6.09 -3.59 4.88
N ALA A 212 -7.03 -2.83 5.50
CA ALA A 212 -6.84 -2.36 6.87
C ALA A 212 -6.75 -3.52 7.88
N LYS A 213 -7.59 -4.56 7.73
CA LYS A 213 -7.53 -5.78 8.57
C LYS A 213 -6.22 -6.54 8.38
N ILE A 214 -5.72 -6.65 7.13
CA ILE A 214 -4.42 -7.26 6.83
C ILE A 214 -3.30 -6.47 7.51
N ILE A 215 -3.25 -5.15 7.35
CA ILE A 215 -2.24 -4.28 7.99
C ILE A 215 -2.23 -4.50 9.51
N GLN A 216 -3.39 -4.48 10.16
CA GLN A 216 -3.48 -4.69 11.61
C GLN A 216 -2.98 -6.07 12.05
N ARG A 217 -3.36 -7.13 11.33
CA ARG A 217 -2.92 -8.50 11.60
C ARG A 217 -1.42 -8.68 11.36
N GLU A 218 -0.92 -8.14 10.26
CA GLU A 218 0.49 -8.26 9.89
C GLU A 218 1.40 -7.49 10.84
N ILE A 219 1.03 -6.28 11.27
CA ILE A 219 1.80 -5.52 12.26
C ILE A 219 2.01 -6.36 13.52
N LEU A 220 0.95 -6.94 14.07
CA LEU A 220 1.04 -7.75 15.28
C LEU A 220 1.88 -9.02 15.05
N LEU A 221 1.65 -9.72 13.95
CA LEU A 221 2.39 -10.93 13.59
C LEU A 221 3.88 -10.64 13.38
N PHE A 222 4.21 -9.61 12.62
CA PHE A 222 5.61 -9.21 12.39
C PHE A 222 6.28 -8.76 13.68
N LEU A 223 5.59 -8.02 14.53
CA LEU A 223 6.14 -7.59 15.81
C LEU A 223 6.47 -8.78 16.72
N CYS A 224 5.55 -9.75 16.84
CA CYS A 224 5.76 -10.96 17.61
C CYS A 224 6.86 -11.85 17.02
N MET A 225 6.84 -12.09 15.71
CA MET A 225 7.85 -12.93 15.04
C MET A 225 9.24 -12.30 15.12
N THR A 226 9.35 -11.00 14.82
CA THR A 226 10.64 -10.32 14.84
C THR A 226 11.18 -10.20 16.26
N GLY A 227 10.31 -9.95 17.25
CA GLY A 227 10.68 -9.96 18.66
C GLY A 227 11.16 -11.33 19.14
N ALA A 228 10.46 -12.40 18.79
CA ALA A 228 10.86 -13.77 19.10
C ALA A 228 12.18 -14.16 18.42
N PHE A 229 12.34 -13.82 17.14
CA PHE A 229 13.57 -14.09 16.38
C PHE A 229 14.75 -13.29 16.94
N THR A 230 14.55 -12.03 17.30
CA THR A 230 15.53 -11.18 17.97
C THR A 230 15.99 -11.81 19.29
N LEU A 231 15.04 -12.23 20.12
CA LEU A 231 15.37 -12.89 21.39
C LEU A 231 16.18 -14.16 21.16
N LEU A 232 15.79 -14.98 20.18
CA LEU A 232 16.50 -16.20 19.83
C LEU A 232 17.93 -15.92 19.35
N ILE A 233 18.11 -14.95 18.45
CA ILE A 233 19.44 -14.53 17.98
C ILE A 233 20.28 -14.02 19.15
N MET A 234 19.71 -13.13 19.98
CA MET A 234 20.42 -12.59 21.13
C MET A 234 20.85 -13.68 22.13
N LEU A 235 19.97 -14.66 22.37
CA LEU A 235 20.34 -15.81 23.24
C LEU A 235 21.43 -16.71 22.64
N ALA A 236 21.32 -16.96 21.33
CA ALA A 236 22.31 -17.79 20.62
C ALA A 236 23.69 -17.13 20.60
N PHE A 237 23.76 -15.83 20.37
CA PHE A 237 25.01 -15.11 20.24
C PHE A 237 25.59 -14.65 21.57
N LEU A 238 24.81 -13.99 22.43
CA LEU A 238 25.33 -13.45 23.70
C LEU A 238 25.38 -14.48 24.80
N ARG A 239 24.74 -15.64 24.64
CA ARG A 239 24.68 -16.74 25.64
C ARG A 239 24.37 -16.25 27.07
N SER A 240 23.67 -15.13 27.16
CA SER A 240 23.29 -14.46 28.38
C SER A 240 21.85 -13.98 28.33
N MET A 241 20.97 -14.60 29.13
CA MET A 241 19.56 -14.17 29.22
C MET A 241 19.44 -12.69 29.63
N ARG A 242 20.32 -12.24 30.54
CA ARG A 242 20.30 -10.86 31.01
C ARG A 242 20.60 -9.87 29.88
N ALA A 243 21.63 -10.16 29.08
CA ALA A 243 21.99 -9.36 27.92
C ALA A 243 20.86 -9.31 26.86
N ALA A 244 20.26 -10.48 26.59
CA ALA A 244 19.16 -10.59 25.64
C ALA A 244 17.93 -9.82 26.11
N VAL A 245 17.55 -9.88 27.38
CA VAL A 245 16.41 -9.13 27.94
C VAL A 245 16.66 -7.62 27.88
N ILE A 246 17.87 -7.14 28.20
CA ILE A 246 18.20 -5.71 28.13
C ILE A 246 18.08 -5.22 26.69
N ALA A 247 18.66 -5.94 25.74
CA ALA A 247 18.57 -5.59 24.33
C ALA A 247 17.11 -5.61 23.83
N LEU A 248 16.32 -6.61 24.22
CA LEU A 248 14.90 -6.70 23.88
C LEU A 248 14.10 -5.51 24.45
N LEU A 249 14.38 -5.08 25.68
CA LEU A 249 13.74 -3.90 26.27
C LEU A 249 14.07 -2.61 25.50
N VAL A 250 15.33 -2.46 25.05
CA VAL A 250 15.73 -1.33 24.20
C VAL A 250 15.01 -1.37 22.86
N VAL A 251 14.93 -2.53 22.22
CA VAL A 251 14.20 -2.72 20.95
C VAL A 251 12.71 -2.38 21.13
N LEU A 252 12.07 -2.90 22.19
CA LEU A 252 10.67 -2.63 22.48
C LEU A 252 10.41 -1.13 22.71
N ALA A 253 11.31 -0.47 23.44
CA ALA A 253 11.24 0.98 23.66
C ALA A 253 11.33 1.76 22.34
N CYS A 254 12.17 1.33 21.39
CA CYS A 254 12.30 1.95 20.07
C CYS A 254 11.04 1.72 19.19
N VAL A 255 10.45 0.54 19.26
CA VAL A 255 9.19 0.24 18.56
C VAL A 255 8.05 1.10 19.10
N LEU A 256 7.91 1.18 20.44
CA LEU A 256 6.93 2.07 21.07
C LEU A 256 7.19 3.54 20.73
N SER A 257 8.46 3.97 20.69
CA SER A 257 8.83 5.31 20.23
C SER A 257 8.36 5.57 18.80
N SER A 258 8.48 4.59 17.89
CA SER A 258 8.09 4.75 16.49
C SER A 258 6.59 4.99 16.35
N PHE A 259 5.76 4.16 16.96
CA PHE A 259 4.30 4.36 16.96
C PHE A 259 3.90 5.63 17.71
N GLY A 260 4.55 5.90 18.85
CA GLY A 260 4.33 7.14 19.62
C GLY A 260 4.66 8.40 18.83
N THR A 261 5.76 8.38 18.07
CA THR A 261 6.16 9.50 17.18
C THR A 261 5.15 9.71 16.07
N MET A 262 4.67 8.64 15.42
CA MET A 262 3.62 8.75 14.39
C MET A 262 2.37 9.42 14.97
N ALA A 263 1.89 8.95 16.10
CA ALA A 263 0.69 9.50 16.73
C ALA A 263 0.90 10.93 17.23
N ALA A 264 2.05 11.26 17.81
CA ALA A 264 2.38 12.61 18.28
C ALA A 264 2.46 13.64 17.14
N LEU A 265 2.87 13.22 15.95
CA LEU A 265 2.90 14.04 14.73
C LEU A 265 1.56 14.05 13.96
N GLY A 266 0.57 13.29 14.42
CA GLY A 266 -0.72 13.18 13.76
C GLY A 266 -0.72 12.31 12.50
N PHE A 267 0.31 11.47 12.31
CA PHE A 267 0.41 10.58 11.15
C PHE A 267 -0.46 9.33 11.35
N GLU A 268 -1.21 8.98 10.30
CA GLU A 268 -2.01 7.76 10.28
C GLU A 268 -1.12 6.57 9.87
N ILE A 269 -1.32 5.39 10.47
CA ILE A 269 -0.56 4.19 10.12
C ILE A 269 -1.05 3.69 8.75
N THR A 270 -0.27 3.97 7.72
CA THR A 270 -0.42 3.43 6.36
C THR A 270 0.37 2.13 6.21
N LEU A 271 0.21 1.44 5.08
CA LEU A 271 1.02 0.27 4.75
C LEU A 271 2.54 0.60 4.79
N LEU A 272 2.93 1.76 4.28
CA LEU A 272 4.33 2.20 4.31
C LEU A 272 4.82 2.49 5.73
N LEU A 273 4.05 3.24 6.52
CA LEU A 273 4.42 3.57 7.90
C LEU A 273 4.46 2.33 8.80
N SER A 274 3.66 1.32 8.53
CA SER A 274 3.68 0.06 9.29
C SER A 274 5.03 -0.65 9.24
N MET A 275 5.82 -0.44 8.18
CA MET A 275 7.15 -1.02 8.01
C MET A 275 8.22 -0.37 8.89
N VAL A 276 7.96 0.80 9.51
CA VAL A 276 8.93 1.47 10.38
C VAL A 276 9.21 0.63 11.63
N ALA A 277 8.23 -0.03 12.21
CA ALA A 277 8.42 -0.85 13.42
C ALA A 277 9.35 -2.07 13.19
N PRO A 278 9.15 -2.93 12.18
CA PRO A 278 10.11 -3.97 11.80
C PRO A 278 11.50 -3.39 11.46
N LEU A 279 11.54 -2.27 10.74
CA LEU A 279 12.78 -1.59 10.40
C LEU A 279 13.57 -1.20 11.65
N MET A 280 12.91 -0.62 12.66
CA MET A 280 13.55 -0.24 13.90
C MET A 280 14.15 -1.46 14.62
N ILE A 281 13.48 -2.60 14.61
CA ILE A 281 14.03 -3.84 15.20
C ILE A 281 15.34 -4.23 14.49
N VAL A 282 15.32 -4.23 13.15
CA VAL A 282 16.50 -4.59 12.33
C VAL A 282 17.68 -3.66 12.56
N ILE A 283 17.46 -2.36 12.80
CA ILE A 283 18.52 -1.37 13.03
C ILE A 283 19.04 -1.40 14.48
N VAL A 284 18.14 -1.56 15.45
CA VAL A 284 18.50 -1.47 16.88
C VAL A 284 19.24 -2.70 17.37
N VAL A 285 18.90 -3.90 16.86
CA VAL A 285 19.52 -5.18 17.27
C VAL A 285 21.04 -5.19 17.04
N PRO A 286 21.54 -4.89 15.82
CA PRO A 286 22.97 -4.76 15.58
C PRO A 286 23.66 -3.75 16.52
N ASN A 287 23.06 -2.58 16.73
CA ASN A 287 23.59 -1.58 17.65
C ASN A 287 23.76 -2.13 19.09
N CYS A 288 22.75 -2.88 19.58
CA CYS A 288 22.84 -3.52 20.90
C CYS A 288 23.92 -4.60 20.95
N ILE A 289 23.97 -5.47 19.95
CA ILE A 289 24.98 -6.54 19.87
C ILE A 289 26.40 -5.95 19.84
N PHE A 290 26.59 -4.92 19.00
CA PHE A 290 27.89 -4.29 18.85
C PHE A 290 28.38 -3.64 20.15
N LEU A 291 27.52 -2.90 20.87
CA LEU A 291 27.86 -2.29 22.16
C LEU A 291 28.17 -3.36 23.22
N ILE A 292 27.37 -4.44 23.30
CA ILE A 292 27.58 -5.51 24.29
C ILE A 292 28.85 -6.30 24.00
N ASN A 293 29.08 -6.65 22.73
CA ASN A 293 30.29 -7.38 22.34
C ASN A 293 31.56 -6.58 22.64
N LYS A 294 31.51 -5.28 22.36
CA LYS A 294 32.66 -4.42 22.64
C LYS A 294 32.89 -4.21 24.16
N PHE A 295 31.81 -4.13 24.94
CA PHE A 295 31.92 -4.14 26.38
C PHE A 295 32.60 -5.44 26.88
N HIS A 296 32.20 -6.59 26.35
CA HIS A 296 32.82 -7.85 26.70
C HIS A 296 34.32 -7.91 26.31
N ALA A 297 34.68 -7.35 25.16
CA ALA A 297 36.08 -7.28 24.72
C ALA A 297 36.91 -6.34 25.62
N GLU A 298 36.44 -5.12 25.90
CA GLU A 298 37.14 -4.17 26.79
C GLU A 298 37.23 -4.67 28.23
N TYR A 299 36.13 -5.31 28.74
CA TYR A 299 36.16 -5.93 30.10
C TYR A 299 37.19 -7.05 30.23
N ARG A 300 37.38 -7.85 29.18
CA ARG A 300 38.41 -8.89 29.17
C ARG A 300 39.81 -8.31 29.31
N GLU A 301 40.07 -7.14 28.75
CA GLU A 301 41.38 -6.46 28.84
C GLU A 301 41.58 -5.74 30.16
N THR A 302 40.57 -4.99 30.64
CA THR A 302 40.67 -4.11 31.80
C THR A 302 40.36 -4.82 33.13
N GLN A 303 39.54 -5.85 33.11
CA GLN A 303 38.97 -6.54 34.29
C GLN A 303 38.20 -5.57 35.24
N ASP A 304 37.91 -4.31 34.79
CA ASP A 304 37.12 -3.32 35.49
C ASP A 304 35.91 -2.93 34.67
N VAL A 305 34.73 -3.08 35.27
CA VAL A 305 33.44 -2.79 34.58
C VAL A 305 33.33 -1.28 34.22
N THR A 306 33.76 -0.42 35.13
CA THR A 306 33.60 1.04 34.95
C THR A 306 34.55 1.54 33.87
N GLU A 307 35.79 1.09 33.90
CA GLU A 307 36.79 1.45 32.91
C GLU A 307 36.42 0.86 31.53
N ALA A 308 35.98 -0.38 31.46
CA ALA A 308 35.52 -1.01 30.21
C ALA A 308 34.35 -0.22 29.58
N LEU A 309 33.33 0.12 30.36
CA LEU A 309 32.18 0.87 29.88
C LEU A 309 32.55 2.30 29.43
N HIS A 310 33.47 2.95 30.13
CA HIS A 310 33.99 4.25 29.74
C HIS A 310 34.71 4.18 28.39
N ASN A 311 35.57 3.16 28.22
CA ASN A 311 36.29 2.88 26.98
C ASN A 311 35.36 2.56 25.81
N VAL A 312 34.26 1.84 26.05
CA VAL A 312 33.23 1.57 25.03
C VAL A 312 32.64 2.88 24.50
N ILE A 313 32.13 3.75 25.37
CA ILE A 313 31.52 5.02 24.95
C ILE A 313 32.54 5.88 24.21
N LYS A 314 33.79 5.94 24.68
CA LYS A 314 34.87 6.75 24.11
C LYS A 314 35.29 6.25 22.71
N LYS A 315 35.54 4.94 22.58
CA LYS A 315 36.05 4.36 21.34
C LYS A 315 34.99 4.17 20.27
N ILE A 316 33.75 3.82 20.68
CA ILE A 316 32.68 3.43 19.78
C ILE A 316 31.67 4.55 19.55
N GLY A 317 31.43 5.42 20.53
CA GLY A 317 30.40 6.45 20.44
C GLY A 317 30.49 7.30 19.17
N VAL A 318 31.72 7.63 18.71
CA VAL A 318 31.92 8.37 17.44
C VAL A 318 31.45 7.56 16.25
N VAL A 319 31.86 6.32 16.15
CA VAL A 319 31.57 5.48 14.97
C VAL A 319 30.09 5.17 14.92
N THR A 320 29.49 4.73 16.04
CA THR A 320 28.06 4.43 16.12
C THR A 320 27.19 5.68 15.90
N PHE A 321 27.63 6.87 16.34
CA PHE A 321 26.96 8.12 15.98
C PHE A 321 26.99 8.36 14.48
N MET A 322 28.14 8.18 13.84
CA MET A 322 28.28 8.40 12.41
C MET A 322 27.41 7.43 11.60
N THR A 323 27.39 6.16 11.95
CA THR A 323 26.61 5.16 11.26
C THR A 323 25.09 5.43 11.40
N ASN A 324 24.62 5.66 12.62
CA ASN A 324 23.20 6.00 12.82
C ASN A 324 22.81 7.34 12.18
N ALA A 325 23.70 8.34 12.21
CA ALA A 325 23.46 9.62 11.53
C ALA A 325 23.40 9.45 10.01
N THR A 326 24.28 8.60 9.41
CA THR A 326 24.25 8.30 7.98
C THR A 326 22.96 7.58 7.59
N THR A 327 22.56 6.60 8.39
CA THR A 327 21.30 5.85 8.16
C THR A 327 20.08 6.77 8.33
N ALA A 328 20.05 7.61 9.38
CA ALA A 328 18.99 8.61 9.57
C ALA A 328 18.91 9.59 8.41
N LEU A 329 20.04 10.08 7.91
CA LEU A 329 20.10 10.96 6.72
C LEU A 329 19.67 10.22 5.45
N GLY A 330 20.00 8.95 5.31
CA GLY A 330 19.53 8.09 4.21
C GLY A 330 18.00 8.05 4.16
N PHE A 331 17.34 7.80 5.30
CA PHE A 331 15.87 7.86 5.39
C PHE A 331 15.35 9.30 5.31
N GLY A 332 16.12 10.28 5.79
CA GLY A 332 15.81 11.70 5.66
C GLY A 332 15.68 12.19 4.21
N THR A 333 16.25 11.49 3.24
CA THR A 333 16.09 11.82 1.82
C THR A 333 14.64 11.70 1.34
N PHE A 334 13.82 10.88 1.98
CA PHE A 334 12.40 10.80 1.69
C PHE A 334 11.63 12.09 2.01
N ILE A 335 12.15 12.93 2.92
CA ILE A 335 11.54 14.24 3.27
C ILE A 335 11.57 15.20 2.08
N ILE A 336 12.48 15.01 1.14
CA ILE A 336 12.63 15.86 -0.06
C ILE A 336 11.61 15.46 -1.14
N THR A 337 11.00 14.29 -1.02
CA THR A 337 9.98 13.82 -1.98
C THR A 337 8.67 14.59 -1.82
N SER A 338 7.88 14.65 -2.88
CA SER A 338 6.56 15.31 -2.84
C SER A 338 5.44 14.39 -2.33
N SER A 339 5.73 13.12 -1.99
CA SER A 339 4.74 12.17 -1.46
C SER A 339 4.59 12.32 0.04
N ALA A 340 3.41 12.70 0.53
CA ALA A 340 3.13 12.84 1.96
C ALA A 340 3.49 11.56 2.75
N SER A 341 3.10 10.38 2.25
CA SER A 341 3.39 9.09 2.92
C SER A 341 4.89 8.78 2.99
N LEU A 342 5.68 9.16 1.97
CA LEU A 342 7.13 9.00 2.01
C LEU A 342 7.79 9.99 2.95
N VAL A 343 7.32 11.23 2.99
CA VAL A 343 7.77 12.25 3.96
C VAL A 343 7.51 11.79 5.39
N GLU A 344 6.30 11.34 5.70
CA GLU A 344 5.92 10.81 7.00
C GLU A 344 6.80 9.61 7.41
N PHE A 345 7.05 8.69 6.47
CA PHE A 345 7.96 7.55 6.67
C PHE A 345 9.39 8.03 6.96
N GLY A 346 9.92 8.94 6.15
CA GLY A 346 11.27 9.49 6.28
C GLY A 346 11.49 10.22 7.60
N VAL A 347 10.55 11.08 8.00
CA VAL A 347 10.58 11.80 9.29
C VAL A 347 10.57 10.81 10.44
N THR A 348 9.62 9.88 10.44
CA THR A 348 9.47 8.91 11.53
C THR A 348 10.69 8.00 11.65
N ALA A 349 11.18 7.43 10.53
CA ALA A 349 12.34 6.56 10.53
C ALA A 349 13.62 7.30 10.98
N SER A 350 13.89 8.46 10.39
CA SER A 350 15.11 9.26 10.71
C SER A 350 15.16 9.66 12.18
N LEU A 351 14.05 10.14 12.71
CA LEU A 351 13.97 10.60 14.10
C LEU A 351 14.15 9.43 15.07
N ASN A 352 13.48 8.30 14.80
CA ASN A 352 13.56 7.13 15.67
C ASN A 352 14.91 6.40 15.59
N ILE A 353 15.65 6.44 14.46
CA ILE A 353 17.03 5.96 14.39
C ILE A 353 17.95 6.75 15.31
N LEU A 354 17.81 8.09 15.36
CA LEU A 354 18.58 8.92 16.28
C LEU A 354 18.20 8.67 17.74
N VAL A 355 16.91 8.49 18.03
CA VAL A 355 16.43 8.11 19.37
C VAL A 355 16.99 6.73 19.76
N ALA A 356 16.97 5.76 18.87
CA ALA A 356 17.51 4.42 19.09
C ALA A 356 19.01 4.44 19.42
N PHE A 357 19.78 5.26 18.69
CA PHE A 357 21.20 5.47 19.00
C PHE A 357 21.40 6.04 20.42
N LEU A 358 20.67 7.12 20.75
CA LEU A 358 20.79 7.76 22.08
C LEU A 358 20.36 6.82 23.21
N LEU A 359 19.28 6.06 22.99
CA LEU A 359 18.76 5.11 23.95
C LEU A 359 19.71 3.94 24.15
N SER A 360 20.22 3.31 23.08
CA SER A 360 21.15 2.20 23.18
C SER A 360 22.48 2.61 23.82
N LEU A 361 23.05 3.76 23.40
CA LEU A 361 24.34 4.26 23.91
C LEU A 361 24.27 4.68 25.38
N SER A 362 23.10 5.12 25.87
CA SER A 362 22.94 5.53 27.27
C SER A 362 22.47 4.40 28.16
N VAL A 363 21.39 3.69 27.78
CA VAL A 363 20.75 2.69 28.66
C VAL A 363 21.62 1.45 28.82
N ILE A 364 22.20 0.92 27.74
CA ILE A 364 22.98 -0.33 27.80
C ILE A 364 24.17 -0.16 28.77
N PRO A 365 25.08 0.83 28.64
CA PRO A 365 26.18 0.97 29.57
C PRO A 365 25.73 1.24 31.00
N ILE A 366 24.69 2.05 31.21
CA ILE A 366 24.19 2.34 32.56
C ILE A 366 23.67 1.08 33.24
N VAL A 367 22.85 0.28 32.53
CA VAL A 367 22.31 -0.97 33.10
C VAL A 367 23.42 -1.97 33.39
N TYR A 368 24.41 -2.11 32.49
CA TYR A 368 25.54 -2.96 32.73
C TYR A 368 26.40 -2.52 33.92
N SER A 369 26.46 -1.21 34.25
CA SER A 369 27.14 -0.70 35.44
C SER A 369 26.50 -1.12 36.77
N TRP A 370 25.23 -1.56 36.73
CA TRP A 370 24.52 -2.08 37.91
C TRP A 370 24.51 -3.61 38.00
N LEU A 371 24.90 -4.28 36.92
CA LEU A 371 24.92 -5.75 36.86
C LEU A 371 26.22 -6.33 37.41
N THR A 372 26.15 -7.58 37.82
CA THR A 372 27.36 -8.35 38.18
C THR A 372 28.26 -8.49 36.95
N PRO A 373 29.60 -8.46 37.13
CA PRO A 373 30.56 -8.64 36.06
C PRO A 373 30.28 -9.87 35.17
N PRO A 374 30.54 -9.78 33.87
CA PRO A 374 30.31 -10.91 32.97
C PRO A 374 31.24 -12.08 33.31
N LYS A 375 30.69 -13.31 33.26
CA LYS A 375 31.47 -14.56 33.44
C LYS A 375 32.16 -14.94 32.13
N GLU A 376 33.21 -15.72 32.16
CA GLU A 376 33.96 -16.20 30.98
C GLU A 376 33.05 -16.79 29.89
N LYS A 377 32.02 -17.53 30.27
CA LYS A 377 31.04 -18.11 29.33
C LYS A 377 30.28 -17.07 28.50
N HIS A 378 30.17 -15.83 28.99
CA HIS A 378 29.40 -14.76 28.31
C HIS A 378 30.19 -14.08 27.18
N TYR A 379 31.54 -14.21 27.18
CA TYR A 379 32.40 -13.70 26.10
C TYR A 379 33.13 -14.79 25.32
N ALA A 380 32.96 -16.07 25.71
CA ALA A 380 33.54 -17.21 24.98
C ALA A 380 33.07 -17.31 23.52
N HIS A 381 31.91 -16.70 23.18
CA HIS A 381 31.39 -16.65 21.81
C HIS A 381 32.29 -15.85 20.86
N LEU A 382 33.06 -14.88 21.37
CA LEU A 382 34.00 -14.09 20.56
C LEU A 382 35.19 -14.93 20.05
N GLU A 383 35.46 -16.10 20.67
CA GLU A 383 36.55 -16.97 20.32
C GLU A 383 36.13 -18.31 19.69
N GLN A 384 34.91 -18.38 19.19
CA GLN A 384 34.42 -19.64 18.60
C GLN A 384 35.29 -20.08 17.42
N PRO A 385 35.72 -21.36 17.34
CA PRO A 385 36.65 -21.85 16.33
C PRO A 385 36.08 -21.70 14.90
N TRP A 386 34.77 -21.82 14.71
CA TRP A 386 34.16 -21.68 13.39
C TRP A 386 34.18 -20.23 12.89
N ILE A 387 34.05 -19.22 13.77
CA ILE A 387 34.15 -17.79 13.37
C ILE A 387 35.61 -17.48 13.02
N LYS A 388 36.56 -17.96 13.83
CA LYS A 388 38.00 -17.82 13.51
C LYS A 388 38.33 -18.47 12.17
N ALA A 389 37.80 -19.66 11.91
CA ALA A 389 37.97 -20.35 10.63
C ALA A 389 37.38 -19.55 9.46
N MET A 390 36.21 -19.00 9.61
CA MET A 390 35.56 -18.16 8.59
C MET A 390 36.38 -16.89 8.32
N ILE A 391 36.81 -16.19 9.37
CA ILE A 391 37.69 -15.01 9.22
C ILE A 391 39.01 -15.39 8.54
N ALA A 392 39.58 -16.55 8.89
CA ALA A 392 40.79 -17.05 8.24
C ALA A 392 40.59 -17.30 6.76
N VAL A 393 39.43 -17.84 6.34
CA VAL A 393 39.07 -18.01 4.92
C VAL A 393 38.95 -16.63 4.22
N ILE A 394 38.28 -15.65 4.85
CA ILE A 394 38.17 -14.29 4.30
C ILE A 394 39.55 -13.65 4.15
N LEU A 395 40.45 -13.81 5.14
CA LEU A 395 41.82 -13.31 5.08
C LEU A 395 42.60 -13.95 3.93
N ASP A 396 42.52 -15.30 3.77
CA ASP A 396 43.15 -16.02 2.65
C ASP A 396 42.61 -15.53 1.29
N LEU A 397 41.31 -15.37 1.14
CA LEU A 397 40.70 -14.84 -0.06
C LEU A 397 41.22 -13.42 -0.39
N VAL A 398 41.30 -12.55 0.62
CA VAL A 398 41.77 -11.16 0.44
C VAL A 398 43.28 -11.10 0.16
N GLU A 399 44.10 -12.00 0.78
CA GLU A 399 45.53 -11.98 0.63
C GLU A 399 46.00 -12.70 -0.64
N ASN A 400 45.50 -13.90 -0.89
CA ASN A 400 46.04 -14.81 -1.89
C ASN A 400 45.19 -14.95 -3.15
N ARG A 401 43.85 -14.70 -3.08
CA ARG A 401 42.92 -15.01 -4.16
C ARG A 401 42.14 -13.78 -4.66
N ARG A 402 42.73 -12.61 -4.67
CA ARG A 402 42.06 -11.32 -5.06
C ARG A 402 41.44 -11.36 -6.44
N ARG A 403 42.08 -12.02 -7.41
CA ARG A 403 41.57 -12.13 -8.78
C ARG A 403 40.26 -12.91 -8.81
N GLU A 404 40.19 -14.01 -8.10
CA GLU A 404 38.96 -14.83 -7.99
C GLU A 404 37.82 -14.03 -7.38
N VAL A 405 38.09 -13.27 -6.31
CA VAL A 405 37.09 -12.40 -5.67
C VAL A 405 36.57 -11.37 -6.64
N TYR A 406 37.44 -10.70 -7.41
CA TYR A 406 37.00 -9.71 -8.39
C TYR A 406 36.19 -10.34 -9.54
N VAL A 407 36.61 -11.51 -10.05
CA VAL A 407 35.89 -12.22 -11.12
C VAL A 407 34.51 -12.66 -10.65
N VAL A 408 34.43 -13.28 -9.46
CA VAL A 408 33.15 -13.72 -8.89
C VAL A 408 32.23 -12.52 -8.64
N SER A 409 32.73 -11.44 -8.03
CA SER A 409 31.94 -10.23 -7.78
C SER A 409 31.46 -9.59 -9.08
N ALA A 410 32.32 -9.47 -10.08
CA ALA A 410 31.93 -8.92 -11.40
C ALA A 410 30.88 -9.79 -12.09
N THR A 411 31.03 -11.13 -12.01
CA THR A 411 30.04 -12.07 -12.57
C THR A 411 28.69 -11.93 -11.87
N LEU A 412 28.68 -11.85 -10.54
CA LEU A 412 27.45 -11.64 -9.78
C LEU A 412 26.77 -10.32 -10.10
N VAL A 413 27.54 -9.23 -10.27
CA VAL A 413 27.01 -7.93 -10.68
C VAL A 413 26.42 -8.01 -12.10
N LEU A 414 27.09 -8.65 -13.05
CA LEU A 414 26.58 -8.82 -14.42
C LEU A 414 25.30 -9.64 -14.44
N LEU A 415 25.25 -10.74 -13.68
CA LEU A 415 24.03 -11.53 -13.50
C LEU A 415 22.93 -10.69 -12.85
N GLY A 416 23.27 -9.89 -11.83
CA GLY A 416 22.34 -8.96 -11.20
C GLY A 416 21.74 -7.96 -12.19
N ILE A 417 22.58 -7.30 -13.00
CA ILE A 417 22.13 -6.35 -14.03
C ILE A 417 21.22 -7.02 -15.06
N TYR A 418 21.57 -8.24 -15.49
CA TYR A 418 20.69 -9.00 -16.39
C TYR A 418 19.35 -9.38 -15.73
N GLY A 419 19.36 -9.73 -14.44
CA GLY A 419 18.12 -9.98 -13.69
C GLY A 419 17.25 -8.72 -13.58
N ILE A 420 17.85 -7.54 -13.34
CA ILE A 420 17.14 -6.26 -13.28
C ILE A 420 16.34 -6.00 -14.57
N SER A 421 16.87 -6.37 -15.74
CA SER A 421 16.16 -6.17 -17.02
C SER A 421 14.85 -6.96 -17.13
N LYS A 422 14.62 -7.95 -16.24
CA LYS A 422 13.41 -8.78 -16.19
C LYS A 422 12.39 -8.28 -15.17
N ILE A 423 12.71 -7.27 -14.36
CA ILE A 423 11.83 -6.77 -13.34
C ILE A 423 10.59 -6.13 -13.99
N GLN A 424 9.43 -6.54 -13.54
CA GLN A 424 8.15 -5.94 -13.91
C GLN A 424 7.64 -5.06 -12.78
N THR A 425 7.08 -3.92 -13.13
CA THR A 425 6.37 -3.07 -12.17
C THR A 425 4.94 -3.57 -12.06
N ASN A 426 4.50 -3.89 -10.87
CA ASN A 426 3.14 -4.32 -10.61
C ASN A 426 2.53 -3.49 -9.47
N GLY A 427 1.41 -2.87 -9.74
CA GLY A 427 0.66 -2.01 -8.82
C GLY A 427 -0.83 -2.17 -9.02
N ASN A 428 -1.31 -3.40 -9.29
CA ASN A 428 -2.74 -3.68 -9.29
C ASN A 428 -3.31 -3.64 -7.87
N LEU A 429 -4.64 -3.48 -7.79
CA LEU A 429 -5.37 -3.28 -6.54
C LEU A 429 -5.18 -4.45 -5.55
N THR A 430 -5.04 -5.66 -6.10
CA THR A 430 -4.91 -6.91 -5.35
C THR A 430 -3.46 -7.40 -5.21
N ALA A 431 -2.47 -6.58 -5.61
CA ALA A 431 -1.07 -7.00 -5.62
C ALA A 431 -0.54 -7.51 -4.26
N ASP A 432 -1.10 -7.06 -3.16
CA ASP A 432 -0.68 -7.42 -1.81
C ASP A 432 -1.51 -8.54 -1.17
N PHE A 433 -2.56 -9.03 -1.86
CA PHE A 433 -3.36 -10.18 -1.43
C PHE A 433 -2.76 -11.49 -1.91
N LYS A 434 -2.85 -12.53 -1.11
CA LYS A 434 -2.52 -13.89 -1.53
C LYS A 434 -3.65 -14.48 -2.39
N ARG A 435 -3.32 -15.34 -3.34
CA ARG A 435 -4.33 -15.96 -4.21
C ARG A 435 -5.34 -16.82 -3.45
N GLU A 436 -4.93 -17.39 -2.30
CA GLU A 436 -5.79 -18.19 -1.45
C GLU A 436 -6.66 -17.35 -0.49
N ASP A 437 -6.47 -16.03 -0.48
CA ASP A 437 -7.25 -15.13 0.39
C ASP A 437 -8.71 -15.12 -0.06
N PRO A 438 -9.69 -15.29 0.86
CA PRO A 438 -11.10 -15.25 0.53
C PRO A 438 -11.52 -13.97 -0.20
N VAL A 439 -10.93 -12.83 0.14
CA VAL A 439 -11.19 -11.55 -0.53
C VAL A 439 -10.80 -11.62 -2.00
N MET A 440 -9.64 -12.23 -2.29
CA MET A 440 -9.17 -12.41 -3.66
C MET A 440 -10.07 -13.37 -4.47
N GLN A 441 -10.55 -14.42 -3.85
CA GLN A 441 -11.47 -15.37 -4.51
C GLN A 441 -12.80 -14.71 -4.86
N GLN A 442 -13.38 -13.95 -3.94
CA GLN A 442 -14.63 -13.19 -4.14
C GLN A 442 -14.49 -12.13 -5.24
N LEU A 443 -13.37 -11.40 -5.25
CA LEU A 443 -13.08 -10.42 -6.29
C LEU A 443 -12.95 -11.11 -7.66
N THR A 444 -12.17 -12.18 -7.76
CA THR A 444 -11.94 -12.93 -9.00
C THR A 444 -13.27 -13.52 -9.54
N PHE A 445 -14.16 -13.94 -8.64
CA PHE A 445 -15.48 -14.39 -9.03
C PHE A 445 -16.25 -13.28 -9.74
N LEU A 446 -16.35 -12.09 -9.12
CA LEU A 446 -17.09 -10.97 -9.69
C LEU A 446 -16.43 -10.42 -10.96
N GLU A 447 -15.10 -10.38 -11.00
CA GLU A 447 -14.35 -9.99 -12.20
C GLU A 447 -14.66 -10.92 -13.39
N ARG A 448 -14.73 -12.23 -13.15
CA ARG A 448 -15.06 -13.21 -14.19
C ARG A 448 -16.52 -13.08 -14.68
N GLU A 449 -17.47 -12.85 -13.76
CA GLU A 449 -18.90 -12.81 -14.11
C GLU A 449 -19.33 -11.48 -14.76
N PHE A 450 -18.61 -10.37 -14.45
CA PHE A 450 -18.97 -9.01 -14.89
C PHE A 450 -17.85 -8.30 -15.67
N ASN A 451 -16.75 -9.00 -15.96
CA ASN A 451 -15.62 -8.54 -16.77
C ASN A 451 -14.93 -7.26 -16.26
N GLY A 452 -15.00 -6.99 -14.96
CA GLY A 452 -14.31 -5.86 -14.34
C GLY A 452 -14.85 -5.54 -12.95
N VAL A 453 -13.97 -4.96 -12.14
CA VAL A 453 -14.26 -4.62 -10.73
C VAL A 453 -13.64 -3.29 -10.30
N VAL A 454 -12.76 -2.70 -11.13
CA VAL A 454 -12.06 -1.45 -10.83
C VAL A 454 -12.63 -0.33 -11.70
N PRO A 455 -13.30 0.68 -11.11
CA PRO A 455 -13.94 1.73 -11.90
C PRO A 455 -12.93 2.62 -12.62
N MET A 456 -13.19 2.84 -13.91
CA MET A 456 -12.57 3.85 -14.75
C MET A 456 -13.65 4.78 -15.25
N GLU A 457 -13.41 6.08 -15.16
CA GLU A 457 -14.38 7.13 -15.42
C GLU A 457 -13.89 8.02 -16.55
N ILE A 458 -14.73 8.28 -17.51
CA ILE A 458 -14.44 9.19 -18.62
C ILE A 458 -15.40 10.36 -18.52
N ILE A 459 -14.87 11.55 -18.26
CA ILE A 459 -15.64 12.79 -18.12
C ILE A 459 -15.46 13.62 -19.38
N ILE A 460 -16.56 13.94 -20.03
CA ILE A 460 -16.60 14.74 -21.26
C ILE A 460 -17.18 16.10 -20.90
N ASP A 461 -16.36 17.13 -20.89
CA ASP A 461 -16.77 18.52 -20.70
C ASP A 461 -17.02 19.17 -22.06
N THR A 462 -18.23 19.60 -22.28
CA THR A 462 -18.66 20.26 -23.52
C THR A 462 -18.36 21.75 -23.54
N LYS A 463 -17.86 22.32 -22.44
CA LYS A 463 -17.55 23.75 -22.24
C LYS A 463 -18.77 24.69 -22.38
N GLU A 464 -19.99 24.13 -22.45
CA GLU A 464 -21.24 24.88 -22.58
C GLU A 464 -22.31 24.29 -21.65
N PRO A 465 -22.95 25.07 -20.79
CA PRO A 465 -24.11 24.60 -20.01
C PRO A 465 -25.19 24.00 -20.94
N GLY A 466 -25.75 22.85 -20.57
CA GLY A 466 -26.69 22.08 -21.39
C GLY A 466 -26.07 21.41 -22.62
N GLY A 467 -24.74 21.51 -22.78
CA GLY A 467 -24.03 20.92 -23.92
C GLY A 467 -24.08 19.39 -23.95
N ALA A 468 -24.11 18.74 -22.77
CA ALA A 468 -24.18 17.29 -22.62
C ALA A 468 -25.50 16.69 -23.20
N GLU A 469 -26.57 17.44 -23.24
CA GLU A 469 -27.87 17.00 -23.80
C GLU A 469 -27.97 17.13 -25.32
N LYS A 470 -27.00 17.83 -25.97
CA LYS A 470 -27.00 17.98 -27.41
C LYS A 470 -26.92 16.61 -28.11
N GLY A 471 -27.78 16.37 -29.08
CA GLY A 471 -27.85 15.10 -29.81
C GLY A 471 -26.56 14.67 -30.49
N ALA A 472 -25.75 15.63 -30.91
CA ALA A 472 -24.43 15.35 -31.48
C ALA A 472 -23.46 14.81 -30.42
N VAL A 473 -23.50 15.31 -29.16
CA VAL A 473 -22.71 14.85 -28.04
C VAL A 473 -23.16 13.46 -27.64
N LEU A 474 -24.46 13.25 -27.45
CA LEU A 474 -25.03 11.95 -27.10
C LEU A 474 -24.71 10.86 -28.13
N LYS A 475 -24.75 11.20 -29.43
CA LYS A 475 -24.37 10.28 -30.50
C LYS A 475 -22.88 9.88 -30.42
N ARG A 476 -21.99 10.85 -30.19
CA ARG A 476 -20.57 10.61 -29.99
C ARG A 476 -20.32 9.79 -28.73
N THR A 477 -21.08 10.02 -27.65
CA THR A 477 -21.02 9.24 -26.41
C THR A 477 -21.39 7.79 -26.66
N ALA A 478 -22.49 7.52 -27.38
CA ALA A 478 -22.89 6.16 -27.75
C ALA A 478 -21.84 5.47 -28.66
N GLU A 479 -21.19 6.20 -29.56
CA GLU A 479 -20.12 5.72 -30.40
C GLU A 479 -18.90 5.36 -29.54
N LEU A 480 -18.52 6.22 -28.58
CA LEU A 480 -17.43 5.93 -27.64
C LEU A 480 -17.72 4.72 -26.78
N GLN A 481 -18.94 4.59 -26.22
CA GLN A 481 -19.37 3.40 -25.49
C GLN A 481 -19.22 2.13 -26.31
N SER A 482 -19.71 2.12 -27.55
CA SER A 482 -19.59 0.97 -28.46
C SER A 482 -18.12 0.55 -28.71
N ARG A 483 -17.21 1.54 -28.79
CA ARG A 483 -15.78 1.27 -28.90
C ARG A 483 -15.19 0.72 -27.59
N LEU A 484 -15.57 1.30 -26.44
CA LEU A 484 -15.12 0.84 -25.12
C LEU A 484 -15.61 -0.58 -24.81
N ASP A 485 -16.86 -0.90 -25.12
CA ASP A 485 -17.46 -2.21 -24.92
C ASP A 485 -16.81 -3.30 -25.80
N SER A 486 -16.04 -2.91 -26.82
CA SER A 486 -15.22 -3.85 -27.62
C SER A 486 -13.87 -4.21 -26.98
N PHE A 487 -13.49 -3.52 -25.92
CA PHE A 487 -12.23 -3.84 -25.22
C PHE A 487 -12.45 -5.05 -24.28
N PRO A 488 -11.67 -6.12 -24.43
CA PRO A 488 -11.88 -7.32 -23.63
C PRO A 488 -11.58 -7.13 -22.14
N GLU A 489 -10.86 -6.05 -21.79
CA GLU A 489 -10.50 -5.72 -20.42
C GLU A 489 -11.59 -4.96 -19.66
N PHE A 490 -12.70 -4.61 -20.33
CA PHE A 490 -13.76 -3.78 -19.76
C PHE A 490 -15.09 -4.54 -19.61
N SER A 491 -15.82 -4.18 -18.57
CA SER A 491 -17.26 -4.45 -18.49
C SER A 491 -18.01 -3.58 -19.47
N ARG A 492 -19.31 -3.80 -19.60
CA ARG A 492 -20.20 -2.88 -20.31
C ARG A 492 -20.10 -1.48 -19.71
N SER A 493 -19.97 -0.47 -20.57
CA SER A 493 -19.99 0.94 -20.19
C SER A 493 -21.41 1.47 -19.97
N ILE A 494 -21.53 2.47 -19.09
CA ILE A 494 -22.81 3.11 -18.75
C ILE A 494 -22.68 4.62 -18.86
N SER A 495 -23.66 5.27 -19.52
CA SER A 495 -23.75 6.72 -19.64
C SER A 495 -25.19 7.20 -19.71
N ALA A 496 -25.37 8.52 -19.82
CA ALA A 496 -26.69 9.11 -20.06
C ALA A 496 -27.31 8.66 -21.38
N ALA A 497 -26.53 8.19 -22.36
CA ALA A 497 -27.08 7.62 -23.60
C ALA A 497 -27.87 6.33 -23.34
N ASP A 498 -27.45 5.51 -22.37
CA ASP A 498 -28.21 4.31 -21.98
C ASP A 498 -29.54 4.63 -21.34
N PHE A 499 -29.60 5.70 -20.55
CA PHE A 499 -30.85 6.16 -19.95
C PHE A 499 -31.85 6.62 -21.03
N LEU A 500 -31.38 7.33 -22.06
CA LEU A 500 -32.21 7.73 -23.19
C LEU A 500 -32.63 6.52 -24.05
N ALA A 501 -31.78 5.55 -24.24
CA ALA A 501 -32.10 4.30 -24.92
C ALA A 501 -33.18 3.51 -24.16
N PHE A 502 -33.09 3.47 -22.83
CA PHE A 502 -34.12 2.88 -21.98
C PHE A 502 -35.47 3.61 -22.09
N GLY A 503 -35.46 4.92 -22.09
CA GLY A 503 -36.65 5.71 -22.33
C GLY A 503 -37.26 5.46 -23.71
N ARG A 504 -36.47 5.32 -24.78
CA ARG A 504 -36.93 4.95 -26.11
C ARG A 504 -37.55 3.56 -26.15
N GLN A 505 -36.94 2.57 -25.49
CA GLN A 505 -37.53 1.24 -25.36
C GLN A 505 -38.90 1.30 -24.69
N ALA A 506 -39.05 2.08 -23.61
CA ALA A 506 -40.30 2.26 -22.92
C ALA A 506 -41.39 2.95 -23.85
N PHE A 507 -40.96 3.96 -24.60
CA PHE A 507 -41.83 4.67 -25.54
C PHE A 507 -42.43 3.74 -26.61
N TYR A 508 -41.68 2.72 -27.03
CA TYR A 508 -42.15 1.69 -27.99
C TYR A 508 -42.69 0.42 -27.31
N GLY A 509 -43.32 0.56 -26.13
CA GLY A 509 -43.99 -0.54 -25.44
C GLY A 509 -43.07 -1.57 -24.79
N GLY A 510 -41.83 -1.19 -24.50
CA GLY A 510 -40.87 -2.02 -23.74
C GLY A 510 -40.18 -3.10 -24.59
N ASN A 511 -40.28 -3.08 -25.91
CA ASN A 511 -39.60 -4.04 -26.79
C ASN A 511 -38.07 -3.78 -26.80
N PRO A 512 -37.22 -4.79 -26.48
CA PRO A 512 -35.77 -4.65 -26.45
C PRO A 512 -35.13 -4.23 -27.77
N ASP A 513 -35.74 -4.50 -28.92
CA ASP A 513 -35.24 -4.08 -30.24
C ASP A 513 -35.15 -2.55 -30.39
N PHE A 514 -35.92 -1.79 -29.60
CA PHE A 514 -35.89 -0.35 -29.57
C PHE A 514 -34.90 0.24 -28.52
N TYR A 515 -34.12 -0.57 -27.85
CA TYR A 515 -33.06 -0.12 -26.96
C TYR A 515 -31.90 0.49 -27.78
N ALA A 516 -32.05 1.73 -28.17
CA ALA A 516 -31.05 2.47 -28.93
C ALA A 516 -31.26 3.99 -28.70
N LEU A 517 -30.25 4.79 -28.98
CA LEU A 517 -30.33 6.24 -28.81
C LEU A 517 -31.46 6.82 -29.71
N PRO A 518 -32.40 7.58 -29.14
CA PRO A 518 -33.50 8.20 -29.91
C PRO A 518 -32.97 9.28 -30.87
N ASN A 519 -33.55 9.38 -32.04
CA ASN A 519 -33.31 10.48 -32.98
C ASN A 519 -33.92 11.81 -32.46
N SER A 520 -33.66 12.94 -33.16
CA SER A 520 -34.11 14.25 -32.69
C SER A 520 -35.63 14.38 -32.63
N GLN A 521 -36.36 13.73 -33.53
CA GLN A 521 -37.84 13.75 -33.53
C GLN A 521 -38.40 12.91 -32.40
N GLU A 522 -37.85 11.69 -32.22
CA GLU A 522 -38.23 10.81 -31.11
C GLU A 522 -37.99 11.50 -29.76
N ARG A 523 -36.84 12.16 -29.58
CA ARG A 523 -36.55 12.89 -28.33
C ARG A 523 -37.58 14.00 -28.06
N MET A 524 -37.98 14.75 -29.08
CA MET A 524 -39.00 15.77 -28.92
C MET A 524 -40.35 15.15 -28.54
N MET A 525 -40.71 14.02 -29.15
CA MET A 525 -41.93 13.30 -28.81
C MET A 525 -41.87 12.72 -27.41
N MET A 526 -40.77 12.10 -27.05
CA MET A 526 -40.56 11.50 -25.69
C MET A 526 -40.58 12.57 -24.59
N ALA A 527 -40.06 13.77 -24.85
CA ALA A 527 -40.03 14.87 -23.89
C ALA A 527 -41.45 15.27 -23.39
N ALA A 528 -42.47 15.11 -24.24
CA ALA A 528 -43.86 15.36 -23.85
C ALA A 528 -44.43 14.32 -22.87
N TYR A 529 -43.79 13.15 -22.76
CA TYR A 529 -44.24 12.05 -21.92
C TYR A 529 -43.34 11.83 -20.68
N LEU A 530 -42.25 12.61 -20.55
CA LEU A 530 -41.43 12.57 -19.34
C LEU A 530 -42.22 13.20 -18.18
N PRO A 531 -42.29 12.54 -17.00
CA PRO A 531 -43.01 13.08 -15.85
C PRO A 531 -42.36 14.38 -15.38
N GLU A 532 -43.16 15.42 -15.11
CA GLU A 532 -42.72 16.60 -14.37
C GLU A 532 -42.34 16.19 -12.96
N GLY A 533 -41.05 16.23 -12.65
CA GLY A 533 -40.50 15.73 -11.40
C GLY A 533 -40.26 14.20 -11.44
N THR A 534 -39.24 13.79 -12.17
CA THR A 534 -38.75 12.41 -12.20
C THR A 534 -38.69 11.82 -10.80
N THR A 535 -39.25 10.61 -10.64
CA THR A 535 -39.12 9.83 -9.42
C THR A 535 -37.68 9.86 -8.88
N THR A 536 -37.52 9.96 -7.58
CA THR A 536 -36.25 10.17 -6.87
C THR A 536 -35.10 9.31 -7.44
N MET A 537 -35.40 8.09 -7.85
CA MET A 537 -34.41 7.13 -8.38
C MET A 537 -33.95 7.47 -9.81
N GLY A 538 -34.84 7.92 -10.69
CA GLY A 538 -34.46 8.32 -12.07
C GLY A 538 -33.67 9.64 -12.08
N SER A 539 -34.03 10.58 -11.21
CA SER A 539 -33.26 11.84 -11.05
C SER A 539 -31.90 11.62 -10.44
N ASP A 540 -31.77 10.73 -9.47
CA ASP A 540 -30.47 10.42 -8.83
C ASP A 540 -29.54 9.69 -9.80
N LEU A 541 -30.06 8.78 -10.61
CA LEU A 541 -29.28 8.09 -11.63
C LEU A 541 -28.78 9.08 -12.71
N LEU A 542 -29.63 9.96 -13.20
CA LEU A 542 -29.25 10.97 -14.20
C LEU A 542 -28.21 11.96 -13.62
N ARG A 543 -28.38 12.38 -12.36
CA ARG A 543 -27.40 13.21 -11.62
C ARG A 543 -26.06 12.49 -11.39
N SER A 544 -26.04 11.16 -11.39
CA SER A 544 -24.80 10.39 -11.32
C SER A 544 -24.05 10.33 -12.66
N LEU A 545 -24.72 10.65 -13.77
CA LEU A 545 -24.19 10.55 -15.14
C LEU A 545 -23.98 11.92 -15.81
N MET A 546 -24.60 13.00 -15.31
CA MET A 546 -24.40 14.37 -15.75
C MET A 546 -24.25 15.29 -14.54
N ASP A 547 -23.47 16.36 -14.69
CA ASP A 547 -23.37 17.41 -13.68
C ASP A 547 -24.66 18.27 -13.60
N THR A 548 -24.74 19.10 -12.55
CA THR A 548 -25.93 19.95 -12.30
C THR A 548 -26.21 21.00 -13.38
N THR A 549 -25.19 21.37 -14.16
CA THR A 549 -25.29 22.32 -15.27
C THR A 549 -25.53 21.64 -16.62
N HIS A 550 -25.53 20.32 -16.66
CA HIS A 550 -25.58 19.49 -17.87
C HIS A 550 -24.49 19.86 -18.90
N GLN A 551 -23.36 20.35 -18.40
CA GLN A 551 -22.18 20.66 -19.19
C GLN A 551 -21.26 19.46 -19.34
N LYS A 552 -21.10 18.69 -18.23
CA LYS A 552 -20.25 17.53 -18.17
C LYS A 552 -21.06 16.23 -18.23
N LEU A 553 -20.57 15.26 -18.97
CA LEU A 553 -21.16 13.94 -19.12
C LEU A 553 -20.15 12.87 -18.65
N ARG A 554 -20.63 11.91 -17.89
CA ARG A 554 -19.84 10.80 -17.37
C ARG A 554 -20.14 9.50 -18.12
N ILE A 555 -19.07 8.78 -18.48
CA ILE A 555 -19.12 7.37 -18.88
C ILE A 555 -18.38 6.56 -17.82
N THR A 556 -19.05 5.58 -17.22
CA THR A 556 -18.48 4.66 -16.25
C THR A 556 -18.24 3.31 -16.93
N VAL A 557 -17.06 2.74 -16.71
CA VAL A 557 -16.71 1.37 -17.11
C VAL A 557 -15.92 0.70 -15.99
N GLN A 558 -16.11 -0.60 -15.79
CA GLN A 558 -15.28 -1.37 -14.85
C GLN A 558 -14.15 -2.03 -15.62
N SER A 559 -12.92 -1.82 -15.17
CA SER A 559 -11.73 -2.50 -15.70
C SER A 559 -11.44 -3.76 -14.89
N GLN A 560 -10.87 -4.76 -15.51
CA GLN A 560 -10.19 -5.85 -14.81
C GLN A 560 -9.05 -5.28 -13.96
N ASP A 561 -8.66 -6.00 -12.89
CA ASP A 561 -7.51 -5.63 -12.04
C ASP A 561 -6.19 -5.99 -12.71
N LEU A 562 -5.78 -5.17 -13.67
CA LEU A 562 -4.65 -5.41 -14.55
C LEU A 562 -3.30 -4.99 -13.95
N PRO A 563 -2.21 -5.67 -14.31
CA PRO A 563 -0.86 -5.20 -14.03
C PRO A 563 -0.60 -3.80 -14.60
N THR A 564 0.26 -3.02 -13.93
CA THR A 564 0.52 -1.61 -14.27
C THR A 564 0.85 -1.36 -15.76
N GLN A 565 1.61 -2.26 -16.39
CA GLN A 565 2.00 -2.11 -17.81
C GLN A 565 0.82 -2.34 -18.76
N GLU A 566 -0.01 -3.34 -18.47
CA GLU A 566 -1.20 -3.65 -19.26
C GLU A 566 -2.24 -2.54 -19.11
N LEU A 567 -2.50 -2.10 -17.86
CA LEU A 567 -3.41 -1.00 -17.57
C LEU A 567 -2.99 0.30 -18.27
N LYS A 568 -1.67 0.57 -18.33
CA LYS A 568 -1.14 1.71 -19.10
C LYS A 568 -1.49 1.59 -20.57
N GLY A 569 -1.28 0.42 -21.17
CA GLY A 569 -1.64 0.17 -22.57
C GLY A 569 -3.12 0.35 -22.85
N VAL A 570 -3.98 -0.11 -21.93
CA VAL A 570 -5.44 0.11 -22.00
C VAL A 570 -5.77 1.59 -21.91
N LEU A 571 -5.20 2.32 -20.95
CA LEU A 571 -5.42 3.76 -20.78
C LEU A 571 -4.97 4.56 -22.00
N ASP A 572 -3.85 4.22 -22.61
CA ASP A 572 -3.34 4.88 -23.81
C ASP A 572 -4.30 4.65 -25.02
N ARG A 573 -4.88 3.44 -25.16
CA ARG A 573 -5.92 3.13 -26.14
C ARG A 573 -7.21 3.93 -25.87
N VAL A 574 -7.66 4.00 -24.62
CA VAL A 574 -8.83 4.79 -24.22
C VAL A 574 -8.64 6.26 -24.59
N LYS A 575 -7.48 6.85 -24.23
CA LYS A 575 -7.17 8.24 -24.57
C LYS A 575 -7.13 8.48 -26.08
N ALA A 576 -6.57 7.56 -26.86
CA ALA A 576 -6.54 7.67 -28.32
C ALA A 576 -7.97 7.61 -28.91
N THR A 577 -8.79 6.66 -28.46
CA THR A 577 -10.19 6.51 -28.90
C THR A 577 -11.04 7.72 -28.52
N THR A 578 -10.86 8.26 -27.32
CA THR A 578 -11.58 9.46 -26.88
C THR A 578 -11.19 10.70 -27.70
N ALA A 579 -9.91 10.88 -28.02
CA ALA A 579 -9.42 11.99 -28.82
C ALA A 579 -9.91 11.93 -30.28
N GLU A 580 -10.08 10.73 -30.84
CA GLU A 580 -10.67 10.53 -32.18
C GLU A 580 -12.14 10.98 -32.24
N ILE A 581 -12.92 10.63 -31.22
CA ILE A 581 -14.37 10.87 -31.19
C ILE A 581 -14.70 12.28 -30.69
N PHE A 582 -13.95 12.79 -29.70
CA PHE A 582 -14.14 14.10 -29.08
C PHE A 582 -12.92 14.99 -29.32
N PRO A 583 -12.89 15.77 -30.39
CA PRO A 583 -11.81 16.68 -30.73
C PRO A 583 -11.53 17.72 -29.64
N SER A 584 -10.27 17.93 -29.28
CA SER A 584 -9.83 18.79 -28.17
C SER A 584 -10.12 20.29 -28.36
N ASP A 585 -10.37 20.73 -29.59
CA ASP A 585 -10.77 22.12 -29.91
C ASP A 585 -12.18 22.47 -29.34
N ARG A 586 -13.05 21.47 -29.20
CA ARG A 586 -14.43 21.64 -28.73
C ARG A 586 -14.73 21.04 -27.38
N TYR A 587 -14.03 19.99 -27.03
CA TYR A 587 -14.27 19.20 -25.83
C TYR A 587 -13.04 19.09 -24.97
N THR A 588 -13.22 18.97 -23.66
CA THR A 588 -12.17 18.52 -22.77
C THR A 588 -12.57 17.14 -22.25
N VAL A 589 -11.72 16.13 -22.51
CA VAL A 589 -11.96 14.76 -22.02
C VAL A 589 -10.95 14.43 -20.95
N SER A 590 -11.44 14.07 -19.77
CA SER A 590 -10.64 13.61 -18.63
C SER A 590 -10.93 12.14 -18.36
N VAL A 591 -9.89 11.33 -18.26
CA VAL A 591 -10.00 9.93 -17.87
C VAL A 591 -9.48 9.81 -16.43
N THR A 592 -10.34 9.37 -15.51
CA THR A 592 -10.07 9.31 -14.07
C THR A 592 -10.65 8.02 -13.46
N GLY A 593 -10.86 7.97 -12.17
CA GLY A 593 -11.36 6.78 -11.46
C GLY A 593 -10.26 6.02 -10.74
N ALA A 594 -10.65 4.99 -10.00
CA ALA A 594 -9.73 4.24 -9.15
C ALA A 594 -8.62 3.54 -9.96
N ALA A 595 -8.92 3.05 -11.16
CA ALA A 595 -7.93 2.40 -12.03
C ALA A 595 -6.80 3.37 -12.43
N VAL A 596 -7.16 4.58 -12.87
CA VAL A 596 -6.20 5.61 -13.29
C VAL A 596 -5.38 6.12 -12.11
N LEU A 597 -6.07 6.38 -10.98
CA LEU A 597 -5.42 6.85 -9.76
C LEU A 597 -4.40 5.83 -9.23
N LEU A 598 -4.74 4.53 -9.25
CA LEU A 598 -3.85 3.45 -8.85
C LEU A 598 -2.61 3.37 -9.75
N LEU A 599 -2.80 3.46 -11.07
CA LEU A 599 -1.72 3.45 -12.06
C LEU A 599 -0.73 4.62 -11.82
N GLU A 600 -1.26 5.84 -11.72
CA GLU A 600 -0.41 7.03 -11.57
C GLU A 600 0.22 7.09 -10.17
N THR A 601 -0.49 6.67 -9.12
CA THR A 601 0.07 6.52 -7.77
C THR A 601 1.26 5.55 -7.77
N THR A 602 1.12 4.39 -8.42
CA THR A 602 2.20 3.40 -8.48
C THR A 602 3.41 3.94 -9.22
N LYS A 603 3.23 4.56 -10.39
CA LYS A 603 4.32 5.21 -11.14
C LYS A 603 5.01 6.29 -10.33
N TYR A 604 4.20 7.13 -9.69
CA TYR A 604 4.69 8.24 -8.87
C TYR A 604 5.55 7.74 -7.70
N LEU A 605 5.06 6.74 -6.95
CA LEU A 605 5.80 6.15 -5.85
C LEU A 605 7.10 5.49 -6.30
N VAL A 606 7.05 4.70 -7.38
CA VAL A 606 8.24 4.05 -7.93
C VAL A 606 9.29 5.10 -8.31
N ASN A 607 8.90 6.15 -9.01
CA ASN A 607 9.83 7.22 -9.42
C ASN A 607 10.41 7.97 -8.22
N ASN A 608 9.59 8.34 -7.23
CA ASN A 608 10.05 9.04 -6.03
C ASN A 608 10.99 8.17 -5.19
N LEU A 609 10.68 6.88 -5.04
CA LEU A 609 11.54 5.95 -4.31
C LEU A 609 12.90 5.74 -5.00
N LEU A 610 12.92 5.65 -6.33
CA LEU A 610 14.17 5.59 -7.10
C LEU A 610 14.97 6.90 -6.97
N GLN A 611 14.32 8.05 -7.07
CA GLN A 611 14.96 9.34 -6.84
C GLN A 611 15.52 9.46 -5.43
N SER A 612 14.77 9.07 -4.41
CA SER A 612 15.23 9.10 -3.02
C SER A 612 16.43 8.18 -2.79
N LEU A 613 16.48 7.01 -3.44
CA LEU A 613 17.63 6.12 -3.39
C LEU A 613 18.88 6.77 -4.01
N VAL A 614 18.75 7.45 -5.14
CA VAL A 614 19.85 8.21 -5.76
C VAL A 614 20.32 9.33 -4.84
N PHE A 615 19.38 10.07 -4.21
CA PHE A 615 19.72 11.09 -3.21
C PHE A 615 20.40 10.50 -1.99
N ALA A 616 19.96 9.34 -1.48
CA ALA A 616 20.58 8.65 -0.35
C ALA A 616 22.04 8.27 -0.68
N ILE A 617 22.30 7.75 -1.88
CA ILE A 617 23.64 7.44 -2.37
C ILE A 617 24.49 8.73 -2.46
N ALA A 618 23.93 9.82 -2.97
CA ALA A 618 24.63 11.10 -3.07
C ALA A 618 24.98 11.69 -1.70
N VAL A 619 24.03 11.73 -0.77
CA VAL A 619 24.22 12.21 0.62
C VAL A 619 25.27 11.39 1.35
N THR A 620 25.18 10.06 1.22
CA THR A 620 26.18 9.13 1.79
C THR A 620 27.56 9.35 1.18
N SER A 621 27.65 9.57 -0.14
CA SER A 621 28.92 9.89 -0.82
C SER A 621 29.55 11.19 -0.30
N ILE A 622 28.74 12.21 -0.07
CA ILE A 622 29.19 13.49 0.53
C ILE A 622 29.71 13.26 1.94
N LEU A 623 28.98 12.51 2.76
CA LEU A 623 29.41 12.20 4.12
C LEU A 623 30.71 11.41 4.14
N MET A 624 30.86 10.41 3.26
CA MET A 624 32.10 9.64 3.10
C MET A 624 33.24 10.54 2.63
N ALA A 625 32.99 11.50 1.73
CA ALA A 625 33.98 12.47 1.30
C ALA A 625 34.46 13.38 2.45
N LEU A 626 33.55 13.84 3.28
CA LEU A 626 33.87 14.64 4.48
C LEU A 626 34.69 13.84 5.50
N LEU A 627 34.35 12.57 5.69
CA LEU A 627 35.03 11.69 6.63
C LEU A 627 36.42 11.29 6.18
N PHE A 628 36.57 10.87 4.95
CA PHE A 628 37.82 10.29 4.44
C PHE A 628 38.68 11.28 3.68
N LYS A 629 38.13 12.43 3.28
CA LYS A 629 38.82 13.54 2.59
C LYS A 629 39.55 13.14 1.30
N THR A 630 39.21 11.99 0.72
CA THR A 630 39.80 11.49 -0.53
C THR A 630 38.75 10.85 -1.42
N PRO A 631 38.66 11.21 -2.73
CA PRO A 631 37.62 10.68 -3.62
C PRO A 631 37.77 9.17 -3.85
N ARG A 632 39.02 8.65 -3.80
CA ARG A 632 39.26 7.21 -3.91
C ARG A 632 38.56 6.41 -2.82
N MET A 633 38.57 6.90 -1.58
CA MET A 633 37.92 6.21 -0.47
C MET A 633 36.40 6.25 -0.56
N VAL A 634 35.83 7.30 -1.15
CA VAL A 634 34.39 7.37 -1.43
C VAL A 634 33.98 6.25 -2.40
N VAL A 635 34.71 6.09 -3.51
CA VAL A 635 34.42 5.02 -4.48
C VAL A 635 34.58 3.64 -3.84
N ILE A 636 35.67 3.42 -3.07
CA ILE A 636 35.90 2.15 -2.37
C ILE A 636 34.79 1.83 -1.36
N SER A 637 34.22 2.86 -0.72
CA SER A 637 33.13 2.66 0.25
C SER A 637 31.77 2.40 -0.42
N LEU A 638 31.52 2.96 -1.60
CA LEU A 638 30.25 2.79 -2.29
C LEU A 638 30.09 1.44 -2.97
N ILE A 639 31.15 0.90 -3.58
CA ILE A 639 31.07 -0.37 -4.33
C ILE A 639 30.48 -1.50 -3.47
N PRO A 640 30.98 -1.79 -2.24
CA PRO A 640 30.41 -2.85 -1.41
C PRO A 640 28.93 -2.65 -1.05
N ASN A 641 28.46 -1.41 -1.02
CA ASN A 641 27.07 -1.08 -0.68
C ASN A 641 26.14 -1.22 -1.87
N LEU A 642 26.63 -0.95 -3.10
CA LEU A 642 25.84 -1.06 -4.32
C LEU A 642 25.71 -2.49 -4.84
N VAL A 643 26.74 -3.33 -4.65
CA VAL A 643 26.72 -4.72 -5.13
C VAL A 643 25.56 -5.53 -4.55
N PRO A 644 25.29 -5.54 -3.23
CA PRO A 644 24.13 -6.25 -2.67
C PRO A 644 22.80 -5.75 -3.22
N LEU A 645 22.66 -4.44 -3.46
CA LEU A 645 21.44 -3.87 -4.04
C LEU A 645 21.21 -4.38 -5.47
N ILE A 646 22.24 -4.38 -6.30
CA ILE A 646 22.18 -4.90 -7.68
C ILE A 646 21.83 -6.40 -7.65
N MET A 647 22.44 -7.15 -6.75
CA MET A 647 22.15 -8.59 -6.61
C MET A 647 20.71 -8.84 -6.14
N THR A 648 20.23 -8.09 -5.15
CA THR A 648 18.85 -8.21 -4.65
C THR A 648 17.86 -7.89 -5.76
N ALA A 649 18.07 -6.78 -6.48
CA ALA A 649 17.24 -6.42 -7.63
C ALA A 649 17.29 -7.50 -8.73
N GLY A 650 18.50 -8.04 -9.01
CA GLY A 650 18.66 -9.14 -9.98
C GLY A 650 17.88 -10.40 -9.58
N ILE A 651 17.96 -10.79 -8.32
CA ILE A 651 17.22 -11.93 -7.76
C ILE A 651 15.70 -11.70 -7.91
N MET A 652 15.21 -10.50 -7.60
CA MET A 652 13.79 -10.16 -7.81
C MET A 652 13.37 -10.40 -9.27
N GLY A 653 14.18 -9.97 -10.23
CA GLY A 653 13.89 -10.20 -11.65
C GLY A 653 13.88 -11.66 -12.06
N TYR A 654 14.78 -12.49 -11.52
CA TYR A 654 14.80 -13.93 -11.79
C TYR A 654 13.62 -14.69 -11.21
N PHE A 655 13.16 -14.30 -10.03
CA PHE A 655 12.02 -14.93 -9.35
C PHE A 655 10.67 -14.26 -9.66
N ASN A 656 10.63 -13.35 -10.65
CA ASN A 656 9.45 -12.58 -11.02
C ASN A 656 8.79 -11.87 -9.82
N ILE A 657 9.59 -11.39 -8.87
CA ILE A 657 9.11 -10.58 -7.76
C ILE A 657 8.90 -9.15 -8.30
N PRO A 658 7.66 -8.67 -8.34
CA PRO A 658 7.37 -7.38 -8.97
C PRO A 658 7.92 -6.21 -8.13
N LEU A 659 8.24 -5.13 -8.85
CA LEU A 659 8.62 -3.88 -8.24
C LEU A 659 7.34 -3.15 -7.77
N LYS A 660 7.16 -3.13 -6.45
CA LYS A 660 6.06 -2.45 -5.75
C LYS A 660 6.62 -1.38 -4.81
N PRO A 661 5.80 -0.43 -4.31
CA PRO A 661 6.26 0.51 -3.29
C PRO A 661 6.86 -0.19 -2.06
N SER A 662 6.25 -1.26 -1.59
CA SER A 662 6.74 -2.05 -0.44
C SER A 662 8.10 -2.72 -0.70
N THR A 663 8.33 -3.29 -1.90
CA THR A 663 9.62 -3.91 -2.25
C THR A 663 10.72 -2.88 -2.50
N LEU A 664 10.37 -1.69 -3.01
CA LEU A 664 11.33 -0.60 -3.21
C LEU A 664 11.89 -0.05 -1.91
N LEU A 665 11.09 0.01 -0.84
CA LEU A 665 11.58 0.39 0.49
C LEU A 665 12.72 -0.50 0.97
N VAL A 666 12.70 -1.80 0.63
CA VAL A 666 13.77 -2.75 1.00
C VAL A 666 15.12 -2.29 0.48
N PHE A 667 15.20 -1.68 -0.71
CA PHE A 667 16.47 -1.17 -1.25
C PHE A 667 17.04 -0.02 -0.43
N SER A 668 16.19 0.93 -0.03
CA SER A 668 16.63 2.06 0.82
C SER A 668 17.06 1.57 2.21
N ILE A 669 16.35 0.59 2.77
CA ILE A 669 16.69 -0.04 4.05
C ILE A 669 18.01 -0.79 3.93
N ALA A 670 18.16 -1.65 2.91
CA ALA A 670 19.35 -2.44 2.68
C ALA A 670 20.58 -1.56 2.44
N PHE A 671 20.42 -0.46 1.69
CA PHE A 671 21.49 0.52 1.49
C PHE A 671 21.93 1.16 2.81
N GLY A 672 20.97 1.62 3.64
CA GLY A 672 21.28 2.23 4.94
C GLY A 672 22.06 1.29 5.87
N ILE A 673 21.66 0.01 5.94
CA ILE A 673 22.33 -1.01 6.78
C ILE A 673 23.71 -1.35 6.20
N SER A 674 23.84 -1.53 4.89
CA SER A 674 25.11 -1.86 4.25
C SER A 674 26.19 -0.79 4.47
N VAL A 675 25.78 0.50 4.50
CA VAL A 675 26.68 1.62 4.79
C VAL A 675 27.23 1.57 6.21
N ASP A 676 26.43 1.09 7.18
CA ASP A 676 26.83 0.96 8.59
C ASP A 676 28.06 0.05 8.72
N ASP A 677 28.00 -1.17 8.20
CA ASP A 677 29.12 -2.13 8.23
C ASP A 677 30.37 -1.57 7.51
N THR A 678 30.18 -0.95 6.36
CA THR A 678 31.27 -0.33 5.62
C THR A 678 31.98 0.77 6.42
N LEU A 679 31.20 1.59 7.14
CA LEU A 679 31.77 2.65 8.00
C LEU A 679 32.56 2.07 9.17
N HIS A 680 32.05 1.02 9.83
CA HIS A 680 32.75 0.35 10.93
C HIS A 680 34.10 -0.19 10.47
N TYR A 681 34.14 -0.89 9.34
CA TYR A 681 35.37 -1.41 8.75
C TYR A 681 36.36 -0.29 8.38
N LEU A 682 35.90 0.74 7.63
CA LEU A 682 36.78 1.79 7.15
C LEU A 682 37.29 2.71 8.27
N ALA A 683 36.51 2.95 9.31
CA ALA A 683 36.94 3.67 10.49
C ALA A 683 38.09 2.94 11.20
N ARG A 684 37.99 1.61 11.37
CA ARG A 684 39.06 0.77 11.93
C ARG A 684 40.27 0.73 11.01
N TYR A 685 40.06 0.50 9.72
CA TYR A 685 41.14 0.52 8.74
C TYR A 685 41.95 1.81 8.78
N ARG A 686 41.31 2.98 8.90
CA ARG A 686 41.97 4.27 8.99
C ARG A 686 42.81 4.41 10.28
N GLN A 687 42.32 3.87 11.37
CA GLN A 687 43.05 3.84 12.64
C GLN A 687 44.32 2.96 12.52
N GLU A 688 44.18 1.75 11.96
CA GLU A 688 45.29 0.82 11.76
C GLU A 688 46.28 1.33 10.71
N LEU A 689 45.84 2.02 9.68
CA LEU A 689 46.72 2.64 8.68
C LEU A 689 47.64 3.70 9.34
N LYS A 690 47.12 4.44 10.32
CA LYS A 690 47.91 5.39 11.11
C LYS A 690 48.89 4.67 12.05
N ASN A 691 48.45 3.58 12.71
CA ASN A 691 49.26 2.81 13.65
C ASN A 691 50.39 2.05 12.94
N SER A 692 50.13 1.52 11.74
CA SER A 692 51.10 0.76 10.92
C SER A 692 52.08 1.63 10.13
N GLY A 693 52.03 2.97 10.29
CA GLY A 693 52.89 3.89 9.51
C GLY A 693 52.60 3.92 8.01
N GLY A 694 51.36 3.65 7.59
CA GLY A 694 50.91 3.73 6.18
C GLY A 694 50.96 2.40 5.42
N ARG A 695 51.20 1.26 6.10
CA ARG A 695 51.20 -0.06 5.43
C ARG A 695 49.79 -0.55 5.16
N ILE A 696 49.32 -0.34 3.91
CA ILE A 696 47.94 -0.60 3.49
C ILE A 696 47.48 -2.04 3.71
N ALA A 697 48.30 -3.03 3.29
CA ALA A 697 47.93 -4.44 3.38
C ALA A 697 47.78 -4.89 4.82
N GLU A 698 48.73 -4.53 5.69
CA GLU A 698 48.71 -4.88 7.12
C GLU A 698 47.50 -4.22 7.82
N ALA A 699 47.27 -2.95 7.57
CA ALA A 699 46.14 -2.22 8.13
C ALA A 699 44.80 -2.85 7.74
N ALA A 700 44.64 -3.27 6.45
CA ALA A 700 43.43 -3.90 5.96
C ALA A 700 43.18 -5.26 6.62
N LEU A 701 44.19 -6.11 6.71
CA LEU A 701 44.09 -7.44 7.33
C LEU A 701 43.81 -7.34 8.85
N THR A 702 44.46 -6.38 9.52
CA THR A 702 44.20 -6.13 10.94
C THR A 702 42.78 -5.64 11.17
N ALA A 703 42.29 -4.72 10.33
CA ALA A 703 40.94 -4.26 10.41
C ALA A 703 39.91 -5.39 10.24
N ILE A 704 40.13 -6.32 9.26
CA ILE A 704 39.26 -7.51 9.08
C ILE A 704 39.27 -8.40 10.33
N ARG A 705 40.43 -8.65 10.93
CA ARG A 705 40.54 -9.48 12.13
C ARG A 705 39.76 -8.92 13.32
N GLU A 706 39.78 -7.59 13.48
CA GLU A 706 39.18 -6.96 14.64
C GLU A 706 37.71 -6.63 14.48
N THR A 707 37.29 -6.19 13.27
CA THR A 707 35.89 -5.86 13.01
C THR A 707 35.09 -7.04 12.48
N GLY A 708 35.73 -8.02 11.84
CA GLY A 708 35.05 -9.12 11.18
C GLY A 708 34.17 -9.96 12.12
N VAL A 709 34.62 -10.19 13.38
CA VAL A 709 33.77 -10.87 14.38
C VAL A 709 32.50 -10.11 14.66
N SER A 710 32.61 -8.79 14.87
CA SER A 710 31.43 -7.95 15.17
C SER A 710 30.51 -7.81 13.96
N MET A 711 31.06 -7.62 12.76
CA MET A 711 30.28 -7.53 11.51
C MET A 711 29.56 -8.83 11.16
N PHE A 712 30.13 -9.98 11.54
CA PHE A 712 29.44 -11.25 11.36
C PHE A 712 28.21 -11.40 12.26
N TYR A 713 28.25 -10.79 13.44
CA TYR A 713 27.13 -10.80 14.40
C TYR A 713 26.07 -9.72 14.14
N THR A 714 26.36 -8.71 13.31
CA THR A 714 25.44 -7.67 12.88
C THR A 714 24.79 -8.00 11.54
#